data_9db51e43558fd3a944a4d6e2447ac347
#
_entry.id   9db51e43558fd3a944a4d6e2447ac347
#
_cell.length_a   1.000
_cell.length_b   1.000
_cell.length_c   1.000
_cell.angle_alpha   90.00
_cell.angle_beta   90.00
_cell.angle_gamma   90.00
#
_symmetry.space_group_name_H-M   'P 1'
#
loop_
_entity.id
_entity.type
_entity.pdbx_description
1 polymer ?
#
loop_
_entity_poly.entity_id
_entity_poly.type
_entity_poly.pdbx_seq_one_letter_code
_entity_poly.pdbx_strand_id
1 'polypeptide(L)'
;MPLGCDKELIIKKYCCLRRCVLLILMMLALVPMMGVAQERHDTVEWYDRVHELEGITVDKKRGTYSRKDNPAVELMKKVIGHKRMTDPTQKPFCKYDTYQKLTLALNDVTPEQLTEGALSKIPGILDHIEPCFQNNKLIMPVTVSETVRRSLFSRNPNRSQVVTIGERSEGIDQLFQTGDQMVKTLRDFFSDVNLYDDNIRLLRQNFLSPIAKGAISFYRFHIVDTVRVGNDRCIHLAFGPDNSRDMGFSGELYVRDDSTFQLRRCILTIPKQSIVNHVDNMKIWQDFSVLPTGETVLATDDMMIELSLADVFAKSVILRTTRHSGYSFDHIPNAYFSSRLKQNEERRAAGRSEEFWNNFRRVGLTYSEQRMGQLVDNIWQSSPTFRAIGTGVKLLVDDYVETGKPSKFDIGPLTSTVSVNSVDGLRLRIGGRTTKAFSRHVSLEGYYAHGFRSKGNYWSATLGSHGFSLSASRDIRYPSDPLMPTDKDNMFLAWKWGDDSKMMAYSRQQLQYEHTLPSGLKLAAAVKRETYEGRGSLTFDKIRTTELRFTLAYKGFTLSHATGIDGLFDGEWRYNTTEARWKRKTSLKTWGTLDSDIRGGVQWDKMPPPLQFMPAANISYIAQPLTFALIDNMEMMSDRYASAILDWDLNGRLFNLIPLVNRLKLREYLSLRMLWGHWTDGYGTLPASDKPYIEAAVGIHNILSFLHVEYVRRLTHADMSSANIQGVRIRAQFKF
;
A
#
# COMPACT_ATOMS: atom_id res chain seq x y z
N MET A 1 22.98 9.72 -5.30
CA MET A 1 21.62 9.28 -4.98
C MET A 1 21.60 7.79 -4.72
N PRO A 2 21.40 7.33 -3.53
CA PRO A 2 20.95 5.97 -3.30
C PRO A 2 19.43 5.96 -3.05
N LEU A 3 18.69 6.73 -3.84
CA LEU A 3 17.23 6.84 -3.73
C LEU A 3 16.50 6.00 -4.79
N GLY A 4 17.25 5.21 -5.57
CA GLY A 4 16.64 4.29 -6.51
C GLY A 4 15.82 3.19 -5.84
N CYS A 5 16.17 2.77 -4.64
CA CYS A 5 15.44 1.72 -3.92
C CYS A 5 14.21 2.24 -3.18
N ASP A 6 14.25 3.49 -2.67
CA ASP A 6 13.08 4.14 -2.07
C ASP A 6 12.07 4.64 -3.11
N LYS A 7 12.53 5.06 -4.31
CA LYS A 7 11.62 5.31 -5.45
C LYS A 7 10.84 4.06 -5.81
N GLU A 8 11.49 2.92 -5.92
CA GLU A 8 10.76 1.66 -6.21
C GLU A 8 9.82 1.25 -5.06
N LEU A 9 10.21 1.43 -3.80
CA LEU A 9 9.38 1.04 -2.66
C LEU A 9 8.26 2.04 -2.39
N ILE A 10 8.53 3.34 -2.55
CA ILE A 10 7.52 4.40 -2.38
C ILE A 10 6.62 4.46 -3.62
N ILE A 11 7.17 4.43 -4.82
CA ILE A 11 6.40 4.37 -6.07
C ILE A 11 5.66 3.03 -6.17
N LYS A 12 6.26 1.89 -5.82
CA LYS A 12 5.57 0.59 -5.77
C LYS A 12 4.48 0.56 -4.69
N LYS A 13 4.68 1.14 -3.51
CA LYS A 13 3.62 1.22 -2.48
C LYS A 13 2.49 2.20 -2.84
N TYR A 14 2.80 3.35 -3.41
CA TYR A 14 1.79 4.31 -3.85
C TYR A 14 1.16 3.91 -5.20
N CYS A 15 1.95 3.36 -6.12
CA CYS A 15 1.48 2.84 -7.39
C CYS A 15 0.61 1.59 -7.19
N CYS A 16 0.93 0.71 -6.25
CA CYS A 16 0.17 -0.50 -5.97
C CYS A 16 -1.23 -0.18 -5.41
N LEU A 17 -1.35 0.82 -4.54
CA LEU A 17 -2.65 1.25 -4.02
C LEU A 17 -3.50 1.95 -5.09
N ARG A 18 -2.86 2.84 -5.88
CA ARG A 18 -3.48 3.50 -7.04
C ARG A 18 -3.93 2.46 -8.08
N ARG A 19 -3.14 1.40 -8.25
CA ARG A 19 -3.40 0.28 -9.18
C ARG A 19 -4.58 -0.59 -8.75
N CYS A 20 -4.67 -0.98 -7.49
CA CYS A 20 -5.81 -1.78 -7.03
C CYS A 20 -7.10 -0.99 -7.04
N VAL A 21 -7.06 0.24 -6.68
CA VAL A 21 -8.25 1.09 -6.69
C VAL A 21 -8.64 1.46 -8.12
N LEU A 22 -7.67 1.70 -9.03
CA LEU A 22 -7.98 1.87 -10.45
C LEU A 22 -8.54 0.59 -11.07
N LEU A 23 -8.07 -0.59 -10.68
CA LEU A 23 -8.64 -1.88 -11.15
C LEU A 23 -10.02 -2.15 -10.55
N ILE A 24 -10.23 -1.85 -9.28
CA ILE A 24 -11.56 -1.85 -8.67
C ILE A 24 -12.44 -0.78 -9.34
N LEU A 25 -11.97 0.44 -9.50
CA LEU A 25 -12.66 1.52 -10.19
C LEU A 25 -13.03 1.16 -11.62
N MET A 26 -12.30 0.35 -12.26
CA MET A 26 -12.49 -0.01 -13.63
C MET A 26 -13.34 -1.26 -13.83
N MET A 27 -13.25 -2.25 -12.95
CA MET A 27 -14.32 -3.23 -12.83
C MET A 27 -15.66 -2.53 -12.59
N LEU A 28 -15.63 -1.44 -11.84
CA LEU A 28 -16.77 -0.61 -11.49
C LEU A 28 -17.14 0.39 -12.60
N ALA A 29 -16.21 0.82 -13.44
CA ALA A 29 -16.46 1.67 -14.62
C ALA A 29 -17.01 0.89 -15.84
N LEU A 30 -16.98 -0.44 -15.79
CA LEU A 30 -17.63 -1.29 -16.79
C LEU A 30 -19.17 -1.29 -16.67
N VAL A 31 -19.72 -0.73 -15.58
CA VAL A 31 -21.17 -0.70 -15.31
C VAL A 31 -21.84 0.70 -15.44
N PRO A 32 -21.18 1.84 -15.72
CA PRO A 32 -21.84 3.15 -15.68
C PRO A 32 -22.81 3.44 -16.82
N MET A 33 -23.17 2.45 -17.64
CA MET A 33 -24.26 2.63 -18.61
C MET A 33 -25.63 2.13 -18.10
N MET A 34 -25.73 1.76 -16.84
CA MET A 34 -26.98 1.31 -16.24
C MET A 34 -27.46 2.26 -15.14
N GLY A 35 -27.68 3.51 -15.50
CA GLY A 35 -28.45 4.41 -14.69
C GLY A 35 -29.92 4.35 -15.13
N VAL A 36 -30.74 3.54 -14.48
CA VAL A 36 -32.21 3.75 -14.43
C VAL A 36 -32.79 3.05 -13.18
N ALA A 37 -33.50 3.87 -12.42
CA ALA A 37 -34.67 3.61 -11.59
C ALA A 37 -34.76 2.28 -10.83
N GLN A 38 -34.66 2.40 -9.55
CA GLN A 38 -35.00 1.42 -8.55
C GLN A 38 -36.53 1.35 -8.41
N GLU A 39 -37.18 0.39 -9.04
CA GLU A 39 -38.48 -0.09 -8.61
C GLU A 39 -38.30 -1.46 -7.94
N ARG A 40 -38.80 -1.54 -6.69
CA ARG A 40 -38.88 -2.78 -5.94
C ARG A 40 -39.89 -3.71 -6.59
N HIS A 41 -39.43 -4.88 -7.01
CA HIS A 41 -40.32 -6.02 -7.18
C HIS A 41 -39.90 -7.16 -6.26
N ASP A 42 -40.80 -7.48 -5.34
CA ASP A 42 -40.76 -8.69 -4.52
C ASP A 42 -40.98 -9.90 -5.42
N THR A 43 -39.92 -10.66 -5.62
CA THR A 43 -40.06 -12.04 -6.07
C THR A 43 -38.89 -12.85 -5.55
N VAL A 44 -39.16 -13.79 -4.66
CA VAL A 44 -38.70 -15.17 -4.79
C VAL A 44 -38.87 -15.97 -3.50
N GLU A 45 -39.77 -16.94 -3.50
CA GLU A 45 -40.16 -17.81 -2.39
C GLU A 45 -39.13 -18.87 -1.92
N TRP A 46 -37.91 -18.90 -2.45
CA TRP A 46 -36.91 -19.90 -1.99
C TRP A 46 -35.90 -19.33 -1.00
N TYR A 47 -35.94 -18.05 -0.70
CA TYR A 47 -35.10 -17.34 0.26
C TYR A 47 -35.42 -17.62 1.74
N ASP A 48 -36.56 -18.24 2.04
CA ASP A 48 -37.07 -18.38 3.42
C ASP A 48 -36.41 -19.48 4.25
N ARG A 49 -35.34 -20.12 3.83
CA ARG A 49 -34.68 -21.19 4.59
C ARG A 49 -33.27 -20.93 5.07
N VAL A 50 -32.75 -19.72 4.93
CA VAL A 50 -31.49 -19.34 5.53
C VAL A 50 -31.80 -18.54 6.80
N HIS A 51 -31.60 -19.14 7.98
CA HIS A 51 -31.67 -18.42 9.22
C HIS A 51 -30.73 -17.21 9.16
N GLU A 52 -31.26 -16.00 9.03
CA GLU A 52 -30.55 -14.78 9.37
C GLU A 52 -30.08 -14.91 10.81
N LEU A 53 -28.79 -15.13 10.99
CA LEU A 53 -28.15 -14.72 12.22
C LEU A 53 -28.10 -13.19 12.14
N GLU A 54 -29.19 -12.55 12.58
CA GLU A 54 -29.20 -11.12 12.81
C GLU A 54 -27.96 -10.78 13.64
N GLY A 55 -27.08 -9.95 13.08
CA GLY A 55 -25.98 -9.43 13.87
C GLY A 55 -26.57 -8.80 15.12
N ILE A 56 -26.23 -9.32 16.29
CA ILE A 56 -26.70 -8.79 17.56
C ILE A 56 -26.22 -7.35 17.63
N THR A 57 -27.08 -6.44 17.23
CA THR A 57 -26.89 -5.03 17.50
C THR A 57 -27.09 -4.92 19.01
N VAL A 58 -26.03 -4.64 19.75
CA VAL A 58 -26.17 -4.33 21.20
C VAL A 58 -26.87 -3.01 21.28
N ASP A 59 -28.21 -3.09 21.20
CA ASP A 59 -29.09 -1.95 21.30
C ASP A 59 -28.93 -1.34 22.68
N LYS A 60 -28.78 -0.03 22.71
CA LYS A 60 -28.82 0.80 23.93
C LYS A 60 -30.11 0.67 24.65
N LYS A 61 -30.41 -0.45 25.30
CA LYS A 61 -31.26 -0.39 26.49
C LYS A 61 -30.47 0.40 27.53
N ARG A 62 -31.03 1.53 27.95
CA ARG A 62 -30.48 2.50 28.90
C ARG A 62 -30.27 1.90 30.30
N GLY A 63 -29.32 0.97 30.42
CA GLY A 63 -28.71 0.57 31.67
C GLY A 63 -27.25 1.03 31.60
N THR A 64 -26.79 1.70 32.63
CA THR A 64 -25.38 2.13 32.75
C THR A 64 -24.49 0.88 32.73
N TYR A 65 -23.74 0.66 31.61
CA TYR A 65 -22.76 -0.42 31.55
C TYR A 65 -21.73 -0.20 32.67
N SER A 66 -21.56 -1.17 33.55
CA SER A 66 -20.50 -1.17 34.55
C SER A 66 -19.48 -2.26 34.25
N ARG A 67 -18.23 -1.95 34.43
CA ARG A 67 -17.12 -2.93 34.36
C ARG A 67 -16.91 -3.59 35.71
N LYS A 68 -17.38 -2.94 36.80
CA LYS A 68 -17.27 -3.46 38.14
C LYS A 68 -18.35 -4.51 38.36
N ASP A 69 -17.96 -5.63 38.94
CA ASP A 69 -18.86 -6.76 39.24
C ASP A 69 -19.63 -7.33 38.03
N ASN A 70 -18.99 -7.24 36.83
CA ASN A 70 -19.60 -7.73 35.61
C ASN A 70 -19.02 -9.13 35.27
N PRO A 71 -19.87 -10.19 35.22
CA PRO A 71 -19.40 -11.56 34.95
C PRO A 71 -18.70 -11.72 33.61
N ALA A 72 -19.12 -10.98 32.57
CA ALA A 72 -18.46 -11.00 31.27
C ALA A 72 -17.05 -10.44 31.34
N VAL A 73 -16.83 -9.38 32.11
CA VAL A 73 -15.52 -8.78 32.33
C VAL A 73 -14.60 -9.73 33.10
N GLU A 74 -15.14 -10.40 34.14
CA GLU A 74 -14.37 -11.38 34.93
C GLU A 74 -13.97 -12.60 34.07
N LEU A 75 -14.86 -13.09 33.21
CA LEU A 75 -14.53 -14.14 32.25
C LEU A 75 -13.44 -13.67 31.29
N MET A 76 -13.55 -12.47 30.73
CA MET A 76 -12.56 -11.92 29.79
C MET A 76 -11.19 -11.69 30.44
N LYS A 77 -11.13 -11.32 31.72
CA LYS A 77 -9.87 -11.26 32.46
C LYS A 77 -9.16 -12.62 32.48
N LYS A 78 -9.93 -13.70 32.67
CA LYS A 78 -9.40 -15.07 32.64
C LYS A 78 -8.92 -15.46 31.24
N VAL A 79 -9.72 -15.20 30.20
CA VAL A 79 -9.34 -15.44 28.80
C VAL A 79 -8.02 -14.72 28.45
N ILE A 80 -7.93 -13.43 28.77
CA ILE A 80 -6.74 -12.60 28.50
C ILE A 80 -5.53 -13.09 29.31
N GLY A 81 -5.75 -13.50 30.56
CA GLY A 81 -4.72 -14.06 31.43
C GLY A 81 -4.12 -15.37 30.89
N HIS A 82 -4.96 -16.22 30.31
CA HIS A 82 -4.56 -17.49 29.71
C HIS A 82 -4.06 -17.40 28.27
N LYS A 83 -4.20 -16.23 27.62
CA LYS A 83 -3.83 -15.97 26.21
C LYS A 83 -2.47 -16.54 25.82
N ARG A 84 -1.43 -16.39 26.68
CA ARG A 84 -0.09 -16.87 26.38
C ARG A 84 0.03 -18.39 26.40
N MET A 85 -0.77 -19.07 27.20
CA MET A 85 -0.75 -20.54 27.31
C MET A 85 -1.48 -21.18 26.12
N THR A 86 -2.45 -20.48 25.56
CA THR A 86 -3.27 -20.95 24.44
C THR A 86 -2.74 -20.56 23.07
N ASP A 87 -1.75 -19.67 23.01
CA ASP A 87 -1.12 -19.22 21.75
C ASP A 87 -0.12 -20.30 21.23
N PRO A 88 -0.39 -20.93 20.08
CA PRO A 88 0.50 -21.96 19.52
C PRO A 88 1.95 -21.47 19.26
N THR A 89 2.13 -20.16 19.03
CA THR A 89 3.45 -19.57 18.78
C THR A 89 4.32 -19.48 20.03
N GLN A 90 3.76 -19.73 21.22
CA GLN A 90 4.53 -19.84 22.48
C GLN A 90 5.20 -21.19 22.64
N LYS A 91 4.85 -22.19 21.84
CA LYS A 91 5.56 -23.49 21.80
C LYS A 91 6.97 -23.33 21.25
N PRO A 92 7.92 -24.23 21.58
CA PRO A 92 9.30 -24.16 21.05
C PRO A 92 9.35 -24.17 19.52
N PHE A 93 8.52 -24.99 18.90
CA PHE A 93 8.36 -25.12 17.46
C PHE A 93 6.89 -25.18 17.10
N CYS A 94 6.54 -24.66 15.92
CA CYS A 94 5.20 -24.79 15.35
C CYS A 94 5.31 -24.83 13.82
N LYS A 95 4.69 -25.83 13.21
CA LYS A 95 4.59 -25.98 11.76
C LYS A 95 3.14 -26.26 11.41
N TYR A 96 2.65 -25.64 10.34
CA TYR A 96 1.33 -25.92 9.78
C TYR A 96 1.24 -25.50 8.31
N ASP A 97 0.30 -26.07 7.59
CA ASP A 97 -0.03 -25.71 6.22
C ASP A 97 -1.33 -24.92 6.19
N THR A 98 -1.38 -23.89 5.34
CA THR A 98 -2.52 -23.01 5.14
C THR A 98 -2.96 -23.09 3.69
N TYR A 99 -4.17 -23.60 3.44
CA TYR A 99 -4.85 -23.41 2.17
C TYR A 99 -5.72 -22.17 2.24
N GLN A 100 -5.61 -21.28 1.25
CA GLN A 100 -6.40 -20.07 1.16
C GLN A 100 -7.00 -19.94 -0.25
N LYS A 101 -8.31 -19.71 -0.31
CA LYS A 101 -9.04 -19.32 -1.52
C LYS A 101 -9.50 -17.88 -1.36
N LEU A 102 -9.22 -17.04 -2.36
CA LEU A 102 -9.63 -15.65 -2.43
C LEU A 102 -10.46 -15.45 -3.69
N THR A 103 -11.73 -15.08 -3.53
CA THR A 103 -12.65 -14.80 -4.63
C THR A 103 -13.01 -13.31 -4.61
N LEU A 104 -12.82 -12.63 -5.73
CA LEU A 104 -13.36 -11.31 -5.98
C LEU A 104 -14.59 -11.47 -6.88
N ALA A 105 -15.72 -10.86 -6.50
CA ALA A 105 -16.96 -10.95 -7.24
C ALA A 105 -17.67 -9.59 -7.32
N LEU A 106 -18.47 -9.39 -8.36
CA LEU A 106 -19.50 -8.35 -8.35
C LEU A 106 -20.59 -8.79 -7.36
N ASN A 107 -21.10 -7.83 -6.60
CA ASN A 107 -22.02 -8.07 -5.48
C ASN A 107 -23.39 -7.46 -5.77
N ASP A 108 -24.45 -8.12 -5.30
CA ASP A 108 -25.82 -7.64 -5.45
C ASP A 108 -26.23 -7.53 -6.94
N VAL A 109 -25.86 -8.55 -7.73
CA VAL A 109 -26.07 -8.59 -9.18
C VAL A 109 -27.45 -9.13 -9.47
N THR A 110 -28.22 -8.46 -10.33
CA THR A 110 -29.49 -9.01 -10.83
C THR A 110 -29.34 -9.53 -12.25
N PRO A 111 -30.08 -10.59 -12.65
CA PRO A 111 -30.04 -11.10 -14.02
C PRO A 111 -30.35 -10.03 -15.08
N GLU A 112 -31.27 -9.11 -14.77
CA GLU A 112 -31.66 -8.00 -15.66
C GLU A 112 -30.48 -7.10 -15.97
N GLN A 113 -29.68 -6.77 -14.96
CA GLN A 113 -28.46 -5.94 -15.12
C GLN A 113 -27.45 -6.56 -16.08
N LEU A 114 -27.40 -7.88 -16.18
CA LEU A 114 -26.46 -8.59 -17.05
C LEU A 114 -27.02 -8.81 -18.47
N THR A 115 -28.33 -8.78 -18.63
CA THR A 115 -28.99 -8.92 -19.94
C THR A 115 -29.13 -7.61 -20.71
N GLU A 116 -28.77 -6.48 -20.08
CA GLU A 116 -28.79 -5.15 -20.69
C GLU A 116 -27.37 -4.61 -20.93
N GLY A 117 -27.22 -3.72 -21.89
CA GLY A 117 -25.98 -3.00 -22.17
C GLY A 117 -24.83 -3.83 -22.73
N ALA A 118 -23.61 -3.52 -22.33
CA ALA A 118 -22.39 -4.15 -22.86
C ALA A 118 -22.21 -5.62 -22.42
N LEU A 119 -22.74 -5.98 -21.25
CA LEU A 119 -22.62 -7.32 -20.67
C LEU A 119 -23.54 -8.33 -21.37
N SER A 120 -24.66 -7.90 -21.94
CA SER A 120 -25.61 -8.76 -22.67
C SER A 120 -24.99 -9.47 -23.87
N LYS A 121 -23.87 -8.94 -24.40
CA LYS A 121 -23.16 -9.49 -25.56
C LYS A 121 -22.19 -10.63 -25.19
N ILE A 122 -22.03 -10.94 -23.90
CA ILE A 122 -21.12 -11.98 -23.41
C ILE A 122 -21.88 -13.30 -23.35
N PRO A 123 -21.52 -14.31 -24.16
CA PRO A 123 -22.21 -15.60 -24.16
C PRO A 123 -22.10 -16.27 -22.78
N GLY A 124 -23.24 -16.78 -22.28
CA GLY A 124 -23.29 -17.58 -21.04
C GLY A 124 -23.00 -16.75 -19.75
N ILE A 125 -23.12 -15.41 -19.77
CA ILE A 125 -22.83 -14.60 -18.60
C ILE A 125 -23.71 -14.95 -17.39
N LEU A 126 -24.97 -15.34 -17.62
CA LEU A 126 -25.90 -15.71 -16.57
C LEU A 126 -25.50 -17.00 -15.85
N ASP A 127 -24.74 -17.90 -16.52
CA ASP A 127 -24.23 -19.13 -15.90
C ASP A 127 -23.16 -18.87 -14.83
N HIS A 128 -22.68 -17.63 -14.73
CA HIS A 128 -21.66 -17.22 -13.78
C HIS A 128 -22.22 -16.49 -12.55
N ILE A 129 -23.55 -16.41 -12.41
CA ILE A 129 -24.21 -15.89 -11.23
C ILE A 129 -24.41 -17.01 -10.22
N GLU A 130 -24.07 -16.76 -8.96
CA GLU A 130 -24.28 -17.73 -7.89
C GLU A 130 -24.66 -17.05 -6.57
N PRO A 131 -25.39 -17.76 -5.67
CA PRO A 131 -25.71 -17.20 -4.36
C PRO A 131 -24.47 -17.17 -3.46
N CYS A 132 -24.25 -16.07 -2.78
CA CYS A 132 -23.24 -15.94 -1.74
C CYS A 132 -23.90 -16.20 -0.38
N PHE A 133 -23.55 -17.30 0.26
CA PHE A 133 -24.11 -17.68 1.57
C PHE A 133 -23.66 -16.77 2.72
N GLN A 134 -22.60 -15.96 2.54
CA GLN A 134 -22.08 -15.10 3.57
C GLN A 134 -22.88 -13.79 3.72
N ASN A 135 -23.52 -13.30 2.65
CA ASN A 135 -24.29 -12.05 2.65
C ASN A 135 -25.70 -12.18 2.06
N ASN A 136 -26.12 -13.41 1.68
CA ASN A 136 -27.44 -13.71 1.11
C ASN A 136 -27.76 -12.90 -0.17
N LYS A 137 -26.75 -12.58 -0.99
CA LYS A 137 -26.89 -11.85 -2.24
C LYS A 137 -26.42 -12.71 -3.42
N LEU A 138 -26.88 -12.36 -4.63
CA LEU A 138 -26.33 -12.92 -5.84
C LEU A 138 -25.00 -12.23 -6.17
N ILE A 139 -24.00 -13.03 -6.48
CA ILE A 139 -22.67 -12.56 -6.87
C ILE A 139 -22.28 -13.12 -8.23
N MET A 140 -21.40 -12.42 -8.92
CA MET A 140 -20.72 -12.91 -10.11
C MET A 140 -19.21 -12.90 -9.85
N PRO A 141 -18.61 -14.06 -9.59
CA PRO A 141 -17.17 -14.18 -9.44
C PRO A 141 -16.45 -13.68 -10.70
N VAL A 142 -15.38 -12.91 -10.51
CA VAL A 142 -14.58 -12.35 -11.60
C VAL A 142 -13.11 -12.71 -11.50
N THR A 143 -12.65 -13.12 -10.32
CA THR A 143 -11.31 -13.65 -10.10
C THR A 143 -11.34 -14.62 -8.93
N VAL A 144 -10.66 -15.75 -9.08
CA VAL A 144 -10.39 -16.72 -8.02
C VAL A 144 -8.89 -16.99 -7.92
N SER A 145 -8.37 -16.98 -6.72
CA SER A 145 -6.96 -17.31 -6.44
C SER A 145 -6.88 -18.34 -5.32
N GLU A 146 -6.11 -19.39 -5.54
CA GLU A 146 -5.79 -20.39 -4.55
C GLU A 146 -4.31 -20.31 -4.17
N THR A 147 -4.00 -20.43 -2.89
CA THR A 147 -2.64 -20.40 -2.38
C THR A 147 -2.47 -21.44 -1.29
N VAL A 148 -1.38 -22.18 -1.32
CA VAL A 148 -0.96 -23.06 -0.23
C VAL A 148 0.34 -22.54 0.34
N ARG A 149 0.35 -22.26 1.65
CA ARG A 149 1.51 -21.74 2.37
C ARG A 149 1.90 -22.69 3.50
N ARG A 150 3.19 -22.86 3.74
CA ARG A 150 3.72 -23.57 4.89
C ARG A 150 4.33 -22.57 5.85
N SER A 151 3.85 -22.54 7.08
CA SER A 151 4.34 -21.71 8.16
C SER A 151 5.27 -22.51 9.07
N LEU A 152 6.44 -21.98 9.34
CA LEU A 152 7.46 -22.55 10.19
C LEU A 152 7.83 -21.52 11.26
N PHE A 153 7.78 -21.93 12.51
CA PHE A 153 8.13 -21.09 13.64
C PHE A 153 9.05 -21.83 14.60
N SER A 154 10.09 -21.13 15.08
CA SER A 154 10.98 -21.57 16.17
C SER A 154 11.15 -20.44 17.16
N ARG A 155 10.96 -20.71 18.44
CA ARG A 155 11.08 -19.71 19.49
C ARG A 155 12.51 -19.44 19.91
N ASN A 156 13.34 -20.46 19.89
CA ASN A 156 14.75 -20.35 20.30
C ASN A 156 15.68 -21.08 19.31
N PRO A 157 16.42 -20.35 18.44
CA PRO A 157 16.35 -18.90 18.20
C PRO A 157 15.00 -18.46 17.60
N ASN A 158 14.57 -17.24 17.91
CA ASN A 158 13.30 -16.70 17.38
C ASN A 158 13.39 -16.53 15.86
N ARG A 159 12.75 -17.43 15.14
CA ARG A 159 12.70 -17.45 13.67
C ARG A 159 11.30 -17.77 13.20
N SER A 160 10.87 -17.08 12.19
CA SER A 160 9.59 -17.33 11.50
C SER A 160 9.82 -17.30 10.00
N GLN A 161 9.29 -18.28 9.30
CA GLN A 161 9.35 -18.35 7.85
C GLN A 161 8.03 -18.86 7.29
N VAL A 162 7.48 -18.14 6.33
CA VAL A 162 6.33 -18.57 5.54
C VAL A 162 6.81 -18.83 4.12
N VAL A 163 6.47 -20.00 3.59
CA VAL A 163 6.87 -20.47 2.27
C VAL A 163 5.63 -20.74 1.46
N THR A 164 5.46 -20.11 0.30
CA THR A 164 4.40 -20.43 -0.65
C THR A 164 4.80 -21.69 -1.40
N ILE A 165 4.03 -22.77 -1.24
CA ILE A 165 4.29 -24.08 -1.87
C ILE A 165 3.35 -24.38 -3.04
N GLY A 166 2.23 -23.64 -3.17
CA GLY A 166 1.32 -23.69 -4.30
C GLY A 166 0.64 -22.33 -4.51
N GLU A 167 0.50 -21.93 -5.77
CA GLU A 167 -0.17 -20.69 -6.17
C GLU A 167 -0.83 -20.86 -7.54
N ARG A 168 -2.13 -20.51 -7.64
CA ARG A 168 -2.91 -20.51 -8.88
C ARG A 168 -3.89 -19.34 -8.84
N SER A 169 -4.08 -18.67 -9.95
CA SER A 169 -5.08 -17.61 -10.11
C SER A 169 -5.74 -17.71 -11.46
N GLU A 170 -7.06 -17.55 -11.48
CA GLU A 170 -7.88 -17.53 -12.69
C GLU A 170 -8.86 -16.37 -12.62
N GLY A 171 -9.12 -15.72 -13.75
CA GLY A 171 -10.08 -14.64 -13.84
C GLY A 171 -9.59 -13.43 -14.62
N ILE A 172 -10.23 -12.32 -14.35
CA ILE A 172 -9.99 -11.03 -15.02
C ILE A 172 -8.54 -10.53 -14.88
N ASP A 173 -7.82 -10.92 -13.83
CA ASP A 173 -6.40 -10.65 -13.68
C ASP A 173 -5.54 -11.21 -14.82
N GLN A 174 -5.99 -12.31 -15.43
CA GLN A 174 -5.34 -12.87 -16.64
C GLN A 174 -5.55 -11.98 -17.87
N LEU A 175 -6.71 -11.31 -17.98
CA LEU A 175 -6.98 -10.37 -19.08
C LEU A 175 -6.05 -9.17 -19.04
N PHE A 176 -5.77 -8.65 -17.86
CA PHE A 176 -4.91 -7.49 -17.69
C PHE A 176 -3.43 -7.84 -17.66
N GLN A 177 -3.09 -9.14 -17.62
CA GLN A 177 -1.72 -9.62 -17.53
C GLN A 177 -0.89 -8.88 -16.45
N THR A 178 -1.58 -8.31 -15.47
CA THR A 178 -0.95 -7.66 -14.32
C THR A 178 -0.24 -8.70 -13.46
N GLY A 179 -0.31 -9.98 -13.90
CA GLY A 179 0.21 -11.14 -13.19
C GLY A 179 -0.38 -11.24 -11.80
N ASP A 180 0.32 -11.91 -10.90
CA ASP A 180 -0.07 -12.00 -9.49
C ASP A 180 -0.09 -10.66 -8.73
N GLN A 181 0.14 -9.51 -9.38
CA GLN A 181 0.27 -8.23 -8.69
C GLN A 181 -1.03 -7.78 -8.03
N MET A 182 -2.18 -7.96 -8.71
CA MET A 182 -3.49 -7.61 -8.14
C MET A 182 -3.81 -8.53 -6.96
N VAL A 183 -3.66 -9.83 -7.16
CA VAL A 183 -3.91 -10.84 -6.11
C VAL A 183 -2.95 -10.65 -4.94
N LYS A 184 -1.66 -10.38 -5.19
CA LYS A 184 -0.68 -10.07 -4.14
C LYS A 184 -1.07 -8.82 -3.37
N THR A 185 -1.57 -7.80 -4.05
CA THR A 185 -1.98 -6.56 -3.40
C THR A 185 -3.26 -6.76 -2.59
N LEU A 186 -4.24 -7.49 -3.10
CA LEU A 186 -5.43 -7.87 -2.33
C LEU A 186 -5.03 -8.70 -1.11
N ARG A 187 -4.08 -9.61 -1.25
CA ARG A 187 -3.55 -10.42 -0.14
C ARG A 187 -2.84 -9.56 0.93
N ASP A 188 -2.07 -8.56 0.52
CA ASP A 188 -1.42 -7.62 1.45
C ASP A 188 -2.43 -6.69 2.15
N PHE A 189 -3.56 -6.44 1.51
CA PHE A 189 -4.68 -5.68 2.10
C PHE A 189 -5.45 -6.47 3.14
N PHE A 190 -5.68 -7.74 2.86
CA PHE A 190 -6.47 -8.67 3.66
C PHE A 190 -5.56 -9.69 4.34
N SER A 191 -4.64 -9.16 5.16
CA SER A 191 -3.70 -9.97 5.92
C SER A 191 -4.43 -10.96 6.86
N ASP A 192 -3.74 -12.02 7.22
CA ASP A 192 -4.25 -13.00 8.18
C ASP A 192 -4.56 -12.31 9.52
N VAL A 193 -5.67 -12.69 10.14
CA VAL A 193 -6.15 -12.11 11.39
C VAL A 193 -5.70 -13.01 12.54
N ASN A 194 -4.72 -12.55 13.30
CA ASN A 194 -4.26 -13.25 14.49
C ASN A 194 -4.83 -12.58 15.75
N LEU A 195 -5.77 -13.23 16.42
CA LEU A 195 -6.37 -12.73 17.66
C LEU A 195 -5.36 -12.63 18.82
N TYR A 196 -4.29 -13.41 18.77
CA TYR A 196 -3.26 -13.40 19.82
C TYR A 196 -2.36 -12.16 19.74
N ASP A 197 -2.37 -11.41 18.65
CA ASP A 197 -1.74 -10.09 18.58
C ASP A 197 -2.61 -9.06 19.32
N ASP A 198 -1.98 -8.10 20.01
CA ASP A 198 -2.73 -7.04 20.68
C ASP A 198 -3.33 -6.05 19.65
N ASN A 199 -2.68 -5.88 18.48
CA ASN A 199 -3.14 -5.03 17.38
C ASN A 199 -3.20 -5.85 16.10
N ILE A 200 -4.38 -5.99 15.54
CA ILE A 200 -4.66 -6.66 14.28
C ILE A 200 -4.56 -5.61 13.17
N ARG A 201 -3.61 -5.81 12.25
CA ARG A 201 -3.47 -4.91 11.10
C ARG A 201 -4.34 -5.40 9.95
N LEU A 202 -5.39 -4.64 9.63
CA LEU A 202 -6.34 -4.96 8.56
C LEU A 202 -6.68 -3.68 7.80
N LEU A 203 -6.82 -3.75 6.48
CA LEU A 203 -7.11 -2.58 5.62
C LEU A 203 -6.14 -1.41 5.88
N ARG A 204 -4.88 -1.73 6.21
CA ARG A 204 -3.82 -0.77 6.60
C ARG A 204 -4.12 0.03 7.89
N GLN A 205 -5.16 -0.34 8.63
CA GLN A 205 -5.50 0.20 9.92
C GLN A 205 -5.15 -0.81 11.03
N ASN A 206 -5.00 -0.31 12.24
CA ASN A 206 -4.75 -1.14 13.42
C ASN A 206 -6.03 -1.22 14.25
N PHE A 207 -6.55 -2.43 14.39
CA PHE A 207 -7.71 -2.73 15.24
C PHE A 207 -7.23 -3.40 16.51
N LEU A 208 -7.78 -3.00 17.64
CA LEU A 208 -7.46 -3.67 18.90
C LEU A 208 -8.12 -5.06 18.93
N SER A 209 -7.35 -6.11 19.26
CA SER A 209 -7.91 -7.45 19.46
C SER A 209 -8.88 -7.50 20.65
N PRO A 210 -9.99 -8.22 20.57
CA PRO A 210 -10.90 -8.37 21.71
C PRO A 210 -10.29 -9.14 22.90
N ILE A 211 -9.18 -9.83 22.69
CA ILE A 211 -8.39 -10.48 23.73
C ILE A 211 -7.04 -9.81 24.00
N ALA A 212 -6.87 -8.55 23.56
CA ALA A 212 -5.70 -7.75 23.88
C ALA A 212 -5.63 -7.40 25.36
N LYS A 213 -4.44 -7.10 25.87
CA LYS A 213 -4.28 -6.64 27.27
C LYS A 213 -5.14 -5.42 27.62
N GLY A 214 -5.36 -4.52 26.64
CA GLY A 214 -6.20 -3.32 26.78
C GLY A 214 -7.69 -3.53 26.48
N ALA A 215 -8.11 -4.73 26.12
CA ALA A 215 -9.47 -4.99 25.62
C ALA A 215 -10.57 -4.62 26.62
N ILE A 216 -10.36 -4.87 27.92
CA ILE A 216 -11.38 -4.58 28.96
C ILE A 216 -11.69 -3.07 29.07
N SER A 217 -10.68 -2.22 28.87
CA SER A 217 -10.90 -0.76 28.91
C SER A 217 -11.46 -0.21 27.61
N PHE A 218 -11.31 -0.93 26.51
CA PHE A 218 -11.68 -0.51 25.18
C PHE A 218 -13.06 -1.03 24.74
N TYR A 219 -13.40 -2.27 25.12
CA TYR A 219 -14.63 -2.95 24.73
C TYR A 219 -15.61 -3.04 25.90
N ARG A 220 -16.89 -3.16 25.55
CA ARG A 220 -17.98 -3.61 26.42
C ARG A 220 -18.26 -5.07 26.11
N PHE A 221 -18.33 -5.90 27.14
CA PHE A 221 -18.60 -7.34 27.02
C PHE A 221 -19.90 -7.69 27.73
N HIS A 222 -20.70 -8.54 27.10
CA HIS A 222 -21.96 -9.04 27.63
C HIS A 222 -22.04 -10.55 27.42
N ILE A 223 -22.40 -11.32 28.45
CA ILE A 223 -22.76 -12.72 28.28
C ILE A 223 -24.18 -12.75 27.69
N VAL A 224 -24.32 -13.47 26.58
CA VAL A 224 -25.61 -13.64 25.90
C VAL A 224 -26.29 -14.88 26.42
N ASP A 225 -25.62 -16.04 26.31
CA ASP A 225 -26.14 -17.33 26.76
C ASP A 225 -24.98 -18.35 26.88
N THR A 226 -25.32 -19.64 27.00
CA THR A 226 -24.38 -20.76 26.95
C THR A 226 -24.87 -21.73 25.88
N VAL A 227 -24.03 -21.98 24.89
CA VAL A 227 -24.37 -22.79 23.71
C VAL A 227 -23.35 -23.93 23.51
N ARG A 228 -23.71 -24.88 22.66
CA ARG A 228 -22.76 -25.90 22.18
C ARG A 228 -22.21 -25.54 20.83
N VAL A 229 -20.87 -25.53 20.69
CA VAL A 229 -20.16 -25.38 19.41
C VAL A 229 -19.43 -26.69 19.13
N GLY A 230 -19.98 -27.48 18.22
CA GLY A 230 -19.57 -28.87 18.06
C GLY A 230 -19.85 -29.68 19.34
N ASN A 231 -18.82 -30.29 19.89
CA ASN A 231 -18.92 -31.07 21.14
C ASN A 231 -18.64 -30.23 22.40
N ASP A 232 -18.17 -29.00 22.25
CA ASP A 232 -17.77 -28.16 23.37
C ASP A 232 -18.94 -27.31 23.87
N ARG A 233 -19.13 -27.26 25.21
CA ARG A 233 -19.99 -26.26 25.85
C ARG A 233 -19.23 -24.95 25.94
N CYS A 234 -19.86 -23.85 25.46
CA CYS A 234 -19.23 -22.55 25.36
C CYS A 234 -20.12 -21.45 25.98
N ILE A 235 -19.49 -20.53 26.67
CA ILE A 235 -20.12 -19.26 27.09
C ILE A 235 -20.05 -18.32 25.89
N HIS A 236 -21.19 -17.87 25.42
CA HIS A 236 -21.34 -16.94 24.31
C HIS A 236 -21.33 -15.50 24.82
N LEU A 237 -20.42 -14.71 24.30
CA LEU A 237 -20.19 -13.30 24.64
C LEU A 237 -20.41 -12.43 23.41
N ALA A 238 -21.18 -11.36 23.54
CA ALA A 238 -21.22 -10.27 22.59
C ALA A 238 -20.29 -9.13 23.07
N PHE A 239 -19.62 -8.47 22.13
CA PHE A 239 -18.76 -7.34 22.46
C PHE A 239 -18.80 -6.25 21.39
N GLY A 240 -18.46 -5.02 21.79
CA GLY A 240 -18.30 -3.89 20.89
C GLY A 240 -17.47 -2.78 21.53
N PRO A 241 -16.89 -1.86 20.76
CA PRO A 241 -16.10 -0.77 21.31
C PRO A 241 -16.98 0.14 22.20
N ASP A 242 -16.41 0.64 23.28
CA ASP A 242 -17.08 1.57 24.20
C ASP A 242 -17.51 2.85 23.46
N ASN A 243 -16.67 3.31 22.53
CA ASN A 243 -17.00 4.34 21.57
C ASN A 243 -17.06 3.72 20.16
N SER A 244 -18.23 3.74 19.53
CA SER A 244 -18.48 3.15 18.21
C SER A 244 -17.66 3.76 17.06
N ARG A 245 -16.97 4.87 17.30
CA ARG A 245 -16.10 5.56 16.35
C ARG A 245 -14.63 5.11 16.45
N ASP A 246 -14.28 4.39 17.52
CA ASP A 246 -12.93 3.90 17.70
C ASP A 246 -12.64 2.74 16.75
N MET A 247 -11.36 2.59 16.35
CA MET A 247 -10.89 1.48 15.50
C MET A 247 -10.88 0.18 16.30
N GLY A 248 -12.05 -0.43 16.41
CA GLY A 248 -12.28 -1.69 17.09
C GLY A 248 -13.30 -2.55 16.35
N PHE A 249 -13.34 -3.81 16.70
CA PHE A 249 -14.34 -4.75 16.21
C PHE A 249 -15.58 -4.73 17.11
N SER A 250 -16.72 -5.04 16.55
CA SER A 250 -17.84 -5.61 17.28
C SER A 250 -18.00 -7.08 16.89
N GLY A 251 -18.65 -7.87 17.70
CA GLY A 251 -18.85 -9.27 17.35
C GLY A 251 -19.10 -10.19 18.54
N GLU A 252 -18.74 -11.44 18.37
CA GLU A 252 -19.07 -12.52 19.29
C GLU A 252 -17.85 -13.39 19.60
N LEU A 253 -17.75 -13.83 20.84
CA LEU A 253 -16.73 -14.76 21.30
C LEU A 253 -17.42 -15.98 21.95
N TYR A 254 -16.98 -17.15 21.61
CA TYR A 254 -17.42 -18.42 22.20
C TYR A 254 -16.27 -19.01 22.97
N VAL A 255 -16.33 -18.88 24.28
CA VAL A 255 -15.30 -19.32 25.21
C VAL A 255 -15.70 -20.67 25.80
N ARG A 256 -14.83 -21.66 25.78
CA ARG A 256 -15.08 -22.97 26.39
C ARG A 256 -15.40 -22.80 27.88
N ASP A 257 -16.49 -23.44 28.29
CA ASP A 257 -16.97 -23.46 29.69
C ASP A 257 -16.19 -24.51 30.49
N ASP A 258 -14.86 -24.34 30.56
CA ASP A 258 -13.95 -25.19 31.30
C ASP A 258 -12.81 -24.36 31.93
N SER A 259 -11.89 -25.01 32.60
CA SER A 259 -10.75 -24.32 33.26
C SER A 259 -9.70 -23.76 32.29
N THR A 260 -9.81 -24.05 30.99
CA THR A 260 -8.83 -23.61 29.96
C THR A 260 -9.13 -22.21 29.45
N PHE A 261 -10.41 -21.76 29.51
CA PHE A 261 -10.88 -20.47 28.99
C PHE A 261 -10.49 -20.20 27.53
N GLN A 262 -10.38 -21.27 26.73
CA GLN A 262 -9.96 -21.19 25.33
C GLN A 262 -11.09 -20.74 24.43
N LEU A 263 -10.76 -20.00 23.38
CA LEU A 263 -11.71 -19.65 22.32
C LEU A 263 -12.02 -20.87 21.48
N ARG A 264 -13.31 -21.10 21.21
CA ARG A 264 -13.80 -22.12 20.26
C ARG A 264 -14.23 -21.50 18.95
N ARG A 265 -14.80 -20.30 19.01
CA ARG A 265 -15.23 -19.51 17.86
C ARG A 265 -15.09 -18.02 18.15
N CYS A 266 -14.78 -17.27 17.11
CA CYS A 266 -14.81 -15.81 17.14
C CYS A 266 -15.44 -15.28 15.87
N ILE A 267 -16.35 -14.32 16.01
CA ILE A 267 -16.94 -13.58 14.90
C ILE A 267 -16.62 -12.12 15.10
N LEU A 268 -15.94 -11.51 14.13
CA LEU A 268 -15.58 -10.09 14.15
C LEU A 268 -16.31 -9.36 13.03
N THR A 269 -16.85 -8.20 13.34
CA THR A 269 -17.44 -7.28 12.37
C THR A 269 -16.88 -5.88 12.57
N ILE A 270 -16.86 -5.08 11.51
CA ILE A 270 -16.57 -3.65 11.64
C ILE A 270 -17.89 -2.91 11.88
N PRO A 271 -18.01 -2.06 12.93
CA PRO A 271 -19.21 -1.27 13.14
C PRO A 271 -19.51 -0.37 11.94
N LYS A 272 -20.78 -0.25 11.55
CA LYS A 272 -21.24 0.61 10.44
C LYS A 272 -20.79 2.08 10.56
N GLN A 273 -20.56 2.54 11.77
CA GLN A 273 -20.07 3.89 12.07
C GLN A 273 -18.54 4.02 12.00
N SER A 274 -17.83 2.94 11.68
CA SER A 274 -16.38 2.95 11.54
C SER A 274 -15.93 3.86 10.40
N ILE A 275 -14.75 4.45 10.57
CA ILE A 275 -14.13 5.41 9.66
C ILE A 275 -13.47 4.72 8.45
N VAL A 276 -13.67 3.43 8.27
CA VAL A 276 -13.11 2.70 7.14
C VAL A 276 -13.86 3.05 5.85
N ASN A 277 -13.12 3.54 4.85
CA ASN A 277 -13.71 3.93 3.58
C ASN A 277 -14.00 2.71 2.71
N HIS A 278 -15.01 2.85 1.85
CA HIS A 278 -15.34 1.88 0.82
C HIS A 278 -15.74 0.49 1.35
N VAL A 279 -15.79 0.28 2.65
CA VAL A 279 -16.25 -0.95 3.27
C VAL A 279 -17.67 -0.73 3.78
N ASP A 280 -18.62 -1.41 3.16
CA ASP A 280 -20.04 -1.38 3.60
C ASP A 280 -20.28 -2.37 4.72
N ASN A 281 -19.65 -3.55 4.61
CA ASN A 281 -19.75 -4.62 5.58
C ASN A 281 -18.46 -5.43 5.57
N MET A 282 -18.03 -5.89 6.75
CA MET A 282 -16.95 -6.83 6.89
C MET A 282 -17.25 -7.80 8.01
N LYS A 283 -17.06 -9.08 7.74
CA LYS A 283 -17.24 -10.14 8.71
C LYS A 283 -16.12 -11.17 8.63
N ILE A 284 -15.60 -11.56 9.77
CA ILE A 284 -14.53 -12.56 9.91
C ILE A 284 -15.04 -13.64 10.84
N TRP A 285 -14.90 -14.90 10.43
CA TRP A 285 -15.25 -16.07 11.23
C TRP A 285 -13.98 -16.87 11.48
N GLN A 286 -13.71 -17.15 12.73
CA GLN A 286 -12.60 -18.02 13.11
C GLN A 286 -13.11 -19.14 14.00
N ASP A 287 -12.83 -20.39 13.58
CA ASP A 287 -13.09 -21.58 14.39
C ASP A 287 -11.77 -22.20 14.82
N PHE A 288 -11.70 -22.52 16.09
CA PHE A 288 -10.56 -23.21 16.70
C PHE A 288 -10.91 -24.68 16.96
N SER A 289 -9.96 -25.57 16.73
CA SER A 289 -10.09 -26.98 17.00
C SER A 289 -9.06 -27.45 18.03
N VAL A 290 -9.41 -28.47 18.80
CA VAL A 290 -8.49 -29.10 19.72
C VAL A 290 -7.84 -30.28 19.00
N LEU A 291 -6.51 -30.30 18.97
CA LEU A 291 -5.75 -31.42 18.43
C LEU A 291 -5.80 -32.63 19.38
N PRO A 292 -5.53 -33.84 18.87
CA PRO A 292 -5.44 -35.04 19.74
C PRO A 292 -4.41 -34.89 20.86
N THR A 293 -3.42 -34.03 20.68
CA THR A 293 -2.38 -33.70 21.67
C THR A 293 -2.83 -32.66 22.71
N GLY A 294 -4.06 -32.16 22.61
CA GLY A 294 -4.68 -31.22 23.56
C GLY A 294 -4.52 -29.74 23.25
N GLU A 295 -3.70 -29.37 22.27
CA GLU A 295 -3.54 -27.97 21.89
C GLU A 295 -4.73 -27.46 21.09
N THR A 296 -5.14 -26.24 21.37
CA THR A 296 -6.13 -25.51 20.57
C THR A 296 -5.45 -24.70 19.48
N VAL A 297 -5.87 -24.92 18.24
CA VAL A 297 -5.30 -24.27 17.05
C VAL A 297 -6.38 -23.69 16.17
N LEU A 298 -6.06 -22.63 15.42
CA LEU A 298 -6.95 -22.06 14.43
C LEU A 298 -7.14 -23.07 13.28
N ALA A 299 -8.38 -23.48 13.03
CA ALA A 299 -8.71 -24.42 11.96
C ALA A 299 -9.25 -23.70 10.71
N THR A 300 -10.15 -22.74 10.93
CA THR A 300 -10.75 -21.95 9.83
C THR A 300 -10.62 -20.45 10.11
N ASP A 301 -10.39 -19.67 9.05
CA ASP A 301 -10.37 -18.21 9.08
C ASP A 301 -11.00 -17.69 7.79
N ASP A 302 -12.30 -17.44 7.83
CA ASP A 302 -13.07 -16.97 6.68
C ASP A 302 -13.35 -15.47 6.83
N MET A 303 -13.26 -14.72 5.74
CA MET A 303 -13.50 -13.29 5.72
C MET A 303 -14.35 -12.91 4.51
N MET A 304 -15.34 -12.09 4.75
CA MET A 304 -16.13 -11.43 3.71
C MET A 304 -16.00 -9.92 3.87
N ILE A 305 -15.79 -9.22 2.78
CA ILE A 305 -15.77 -7.75 2.74
C ILE A 305 -16.61 -7.28 1.56
N GLU A 306 -17.66 -6.53 1.85
CA GLU A 306 -18.45 -5.82 0.85
C GLU A 306 -17.86 -4.43 0.64
N LEU A 307 -17.60 -4.09 -0.62
CA LEU A 307 -17.00 -2.83 -1.02
C LEU A 307 -17.96 -2.05 -1.91
N SER A 308 -18.08 -0.73 -1.64
CA SER A 308 -18.71 0.21 -2.57
C SER A 308 -17.81 1.43 -2.76
N LEU A 309 -17.54 1.73 -4.01
CA LEU A 309 -16.72 2.87 -4.43
C LEU A 309 -17.62 3.95 -5.04
N ALA A 310 -18.31 4.71 -4.18
CA ALA A 310 -19.35 5.66 -4.54
C ALA A 310 -20.57 5.01 -5.25
N ASP A 311 -21.72 5.68 -5.22
CA ASP A 311 -22.99 5.15 -5.79
C ASP A 311 -22.98 4.95 -7.32
N VAL A 312 -21.90 5.36 -7.98
CA VAL A 312 -21.74 5.30 -9.45
C VAL A 312 -21.11 3.99 -9.93
N PHE A 313 -20.51 3.21 -9.01
CA PHE A 313 -19.74 2.01 -9.37
C PHE A 313 -20.41 0.74 -8.86
N ALA A 314 -20.19 -0.38 -9.54
CA ALA A 314 -20.73 -1.67 -9.14
C ALA A 314 -20.20 -2.06 -7.75
N LYS A 315 -21.10 -2.55 -6.90
CA LYS A 315 -20.74 -3.13 -5.62
C LYS A 315 -19.90 -4.37 -5.82
N SER A 316 -18.92 -4.59 -4.97
CA SER A 316 -18.05 -5.76 -5.04
C SER A 316 -18.00 -6.48 -3.71
N VAL A 317 -17.71 -7.75 -3.74
CA VAL A 317 -17.46 -8.56 -2.54
C VAL A 317 -16.15 -9.32 -2.69
N ILE A 318 -15.39 -9.36 -1.63
CA ILE A 318 -14.19 -10.19 -1.51
C ILE A 318 -14.47 -11.25 -0.47
N LEU A 319 -14.29 -12.50 -0.89
CA LEU A 319 -14.43 -13.69 -0.05
C LEU A 319 -13.06 -14.33 0.12
N ARG A 320 -12.59 -14.44 1.33
CA ARG A 320 -11.39 -15.18 1.68
C ARG A 320 -11.77 -16.37 2.53
N THR A 321 -11.49 -17.56 2.05
CA THR A 321 -11.70 -18.81 2.76
C THR A 321 -10.36 -19.43 3.09
N THR A 322 -10.06 -19.64 4.36
CA THR A 322 -8.76 -20.15 4.82
C THR A 322 -8.95 -21.40 5.67
N ARG A 323 -8.14 -22.42 5.43
CA ARG A 323 -8.10 -23.68 6.19
C ARG A 323 -6.68 -23.97 6.62
N HIS A 324 -6.49 -24.17 7.90
CA HIS A 324 -5.20 -24.56 8.48
C HIS A 324 -5.20 -26.05 8.79
N SER A 325 -4.09 -26.72 8.51
CA SER A 325 -3.97 -28.17 8.71
C SER A 325 -2.52 -28.59 8.94
N GLY A 326 -2.32 -29.84 9.34
CA GLY A 326 -0.98 -30.41 9.47
C GLY A 326 -0.15 -29.78 10.57
N TYR A 327 -0.80 -29.37 11.67
CA TYR A 327 -0.07 -28.82 12.83
C TYR A 327 0.87 -29.86 13.42
N SER A 328 2.13 -29.46 13.65
CA SER A 328 3.15 -30.20 14.38
C SER A 328 3.93 -29.22 15.25
N PHE A 329 4.26 -29.67 16.45
CA PHE A 329 5.09 -28.96 17.42
C PHE A 329 6.45 -29.63 17.62
N ASP A 330 6.78 -30.57 16.73
CA ASP A 330 8.07 -31.27 16.72
C ASP A 330 9.21 -30.33 16.33
N HIS A 331 10.43 -30.78 16.66
CA HIS A 331 11.64 -30.04 16.31
C HIS A 331 11.76 -29.81 14.80
N ILE A 332 11.97 -28.54 14.42
CA ILE A 332 12.17 -28.13 13.02
C ILE A 332 13.67 -27.93 12.79
N PRO A 333 14.33 -28.74 11.92
CA PRO A 333 15.73 -28.57 11.60
C PRO A 333 16.04 -27.19 11.02
N ASN A 334 17.21 -26.62 11.38
CA ASN A 334 17.63 -25.29 10.94
C ASN A 334 17.67 -25.11 9.41
N ALA A 335 17.89 -26.20 8.67
CA ALA A 335 17.90 -26.19 7.21
C ALA A 335 16.56 -25.72 6.60
N TYR A 336 15.43 -25.96 7.27
CA TYR A 336 14.12 -25.52 6.80
C TYR A 336 13.92 -24.01 6.84
N PHE A 337 14.70 -23.29 7.64
CA PHE A 337 14.69 -21.82 7.69
C PHE A 337 15.64 -21.16 6.67
N SER A 338 16.17 -21.95 5.73
CA SER A 338 17.06 -21.47 4.69
C SER A 338 16.31 -20.65 3.65
N SER A 339 16.80 -19.43 3.36
CA SER A 339 16.27 -18.58 2.27
C SER A 339 16.36 -19.26 0.90
N ARG A 340 17.35 -20.13 0.68
CA ARG A 340 17.52 -20.89 -0.57
C ARG A 340 16.40 -21.93 -0.75
N LEU A 341 16.04 -22.65 0.30
CA LEU A 341 14.92 -23.60 0.26
C LEU A 341 13.60 -22.87 0.00
N LYS A 342 13.35 -21.77 0.71
CA LYS A 342 12.20 -20.91 0.48
C LYS A 342 12.09 -20.49 -0.99
N GLN A 343 13.14 -19.91 -1.56
CA GLN A 343 13.16 -19.46 -2.95
C GLN A 343 12.92 -20.62 -3.95
N ASN A 344 13.48 -21.80 -3.69
CA ASN A 344 13.27 -22.96 -4.54
C ASN A 344 11.83 -23.45 -4.54
N GLU A 345 11.18 -23.51 -3.37
CA GLU A 345 9.76 -23.89 -3.27
C GLU A 345 8.86 -22.84 -3.91
N GLU A 346 9.07 -21.58 -3.64
CA GLU A 346 8.29 -20.49 -4.22
C GLU A 346 8.42 -20.42 -5.76
N ARG A 347 9.54 -20.86 -6.34
CA ARG A 347 9.68 -21.00 -7.80
C ARG A 347 8.81 -22.09 -8.39
N ARG A 348 8.52 -23.13 -7.64
CA ARG A 348 7.69 -24.28 -8.08
C ARG A 348 6.21 -24.05 -7.80
N ALA A 349 5.86 -23.04 -7.01
CA ALA A 349 4.50 -22.85 -6.51
C ALA A 349 3.47 -22.66 -7.63
N ALA A 350 3.79 -21.91 -8.69
CA ALA A 350 2.89 -21.61 -9.80
C ALA A 350 2.68 -22.80 -10.79
N GLY A 351 3.52 -23.82 -10.73
CA GLY A 351 3.49 -24.95 -11.68
C GLY A 351 3.07 -26.26 -11.03
N ARG A 352 2.28 -26.25 -9.98
CA ARG A 352 1.82 -27.47 -9.28
C ARG A 352 0.78 -28.23 -10.10
N SER A 353 0.86 -29.57 -10.02
CA SER A 353 -0.08 -30.50 -10.68
C SER A 353 -1.46 -30.47 -10.02
N GLU A 354 -2.48 -30.95 -10.73
CA GLU A 354 -3.83 -31.13 -10.16
C GLU A 354 -3.83 -32.10 -8.97
N GLU A 355 -2.96 -33.11 -8.97
CA GLU A 355 -2.80 -34.01 -7.83
C GLU A 355 -2.38 -33.26 -6.55
N PHE A 356 -1.44 -32.28 -6.68
CA PHE A 356 -1.09 -31.41 -5.57
C PHE A 356 -2.32 -30.65 -5.07
N TRP A 357 -3.10 -30.03 -5.96
CA TRP A 357 -4.29 -29.28 -5.58
C TRP A 357 -5.34 -30.17 -4.93
N ASN A 358 -5.57 -31.38 -5.44
CA ASN A 358 -6.50 -32.35 -4.83
C ASN A 358 -6.10 -32.72 -3.40
N ASN A 359 -4.81 -32.77 -3.10
CA ASN A 359 -4.31 -33.06 -1.75
C ASN A 359 -4.45 -31.88 -0.78
N PHE A 360 -4.29 -30.65 -1.28
CA PHE A 360 -4.29 -29.45 -0.43
C PHE A 360 -5.59 -28.67 -0.44
N ARG A 361 -6.38 -28.76 -1.50
CA ARG A 361 -7.67 -28.06 -1.61
C ARG A 361 -8.64 -28.59 -0.55
N ARG A 362 -8.97 -27.72 0.40
CA ARG A 362 -9.87 -28.04 1.52
C ARG A 362 -11.29 -27.52 1.31
N VAL A 363 -11.49 -26.65 0.33
CA VAL A 363 -12.77 -26.09 -0.07
C VAL A 363 -12.86 -26.15 -1.58
N GLY A 364 -13.89 -26.80 -2.10
CA GLY A 364 -14.11 -26.93 -3.54
C GLY A 364 -14.30 -25.56 -4.21
N LEU A 365 -13.99 -25.50 -5.49
CA LEU A 365 -14.38 -24.37 -6.34
C LEU A 365 -15.88 -24.49 -6.65
N THR A 366 -16.57 -23.35 -6.67
CA THR A 366 -17.97 -23.29 -7.13
C THR A 366 -18.06 -23.56 -8.64
N TYR A 367 -19.27 -23.73 -9.14
CA TYR A 367 -19.49 -23.93 -10.59
C TYR A 367 -18.97 -22.75 -11.41
N SER A 368 -19.24 -21.52 -10.96
CA SER A 368 -18.75 -20.30 -11.60
C SER A 368 -17.24 -20.16 -11.53
N GLU A 369 -16.63 -20.50 -10.39
CA GLU A 369 -15.18 -20.45 -10.20
C GLU A 369 -14.44 -21.46 -11.09
N GLN A 370 -15.01 -22.66 -11.33
CA GLN A 370 -14.41 -23.66 -12.21
C GLN A 370 -14.44 -23.24 -13.70
N ARG A 371 -15.39 -22.42 -14.10
CA ARG A 371 -15.56 -21.94 -15.47
C ARG A 371 -15.01 -20.54 -15.70
N MET A 372 -14.24 -20.03 -14.77
CA MET A 372 -13.69 -18.66 -14.82
C MET A 372 -12.89 -18.40 -16.11
N GLY A 373 -12.08 -19.35 -16.57
CA GLY A 373 -11.35 -19.23 -17.82
C GLY A 373 -12.26 -19.02 -19.03
N GLN A 374 -13.42 -19.71 -19.09
CA GLN A 374 -14.41 -19.54 -20.17
C GLN A 374 -15.05 -18.14 -20.13
N LEU A 375 -15.38 -17.63 -18.95
CA LEU A 375 -15.90 -16.28 -18.79
C LEU A 375 -14.92 -15.24 -19.34
N VAL A 376 -13.65 -15.37 -18.95
CA VAL A 376 -12.57 -14.49 -19.40
C VAL A 376 -12.42 -14.49 -20.92
N ASP A 377 -12.40 -15.68 -21.54
CA ASP A 377 -12.31 -15.84 -23.00
C ASP A 377 -13.53 -15.24 -23.70
N ASN A 378 -14.73 -15.48 -23.18
CA ASN A 378 -15.96 -14.93 -23.72
C ASN A 378 -16.00 -13.40 -23.66
N ILE A 379 -15.59 -12.80 -22.55
CA ILE A 379 -15.45 -11.34 -22.40
C ILE A 379 -14.47 -10.79 -23.45
N TRP A 380 -13.32 -11.42 -23.58
CA TRP A 380 -12.25 -10.96 -24.47
C TRP A 380 -12.64 -11.05 -25.96
N GLN A 381 -13.36 -12.11 -26.33
CA GLN A 381 -13.78 -12.31 -27.72
C GLN A 381 -14.99 -11.46 -28.13
N SER A 382 -15.95 -11.27 -27.22
CA SER A 382 -17.26 -10.69 -27.54
C SER A 382 -17.27 -9.15 -27.60
N SER A 383 -16.31 -8.46 -26.98
CA SER A 383 -16.38 -7.00 -26.88
C SER A 383 -15.07 -6.28 -27.19
N PRO A 384 -14.98 -5.58 -28.35
CA PRO A 384 -13.87 -4.68 -28.64
C PRO A 384 -13.70 -3.57 -27.58
N THR A 385 -14.81 -3.14 -27.00
CA THR A 385 -14.83 -2.10 -25.95
C THR A 385 -14.14 -2.62 -24.70
N PHE A 386 -14.42 -3.85 -24.27
CA PHE A 386 -13.73 -4.46 -23.12
C PHE A 386 -12.24 -4.64 -23.39
N ARG A 387 -11.85 -5.02 -24.60
CA ARG A 387 -10.43 -5.09 -24.99
C ARG A 387 -9.75 -3.73 -24.90
N ALA A 388 -10.38 -2.69 -25.44
CA ALA A 388 -9.84 -1.32 -25.40
C ALA A 388 -9.71 -0.80 -23.97
N ILE A 389 -10.74 -1.00 -23.16
CA ILE A 389 -10.75 -0.61 -21.75
C ILE A 389 -9.71 -1.43 -20.99
N GLY A 390 -9.66 -2.75 -21.14
CA GLY A 390 -8.67 -3.62 -20.50
C GLY A 390 -7.24 -3.22 -20.83
N THR A 391 -6.97 -2.95 -22.10
CA THR A 391 -5.68 -2.44 -22.54
C THR A 391 -5.37 -1.08 -21.92
N GLY A 392 -6.33 -0.15 -21.94
CA GLY A 392 -6.15 1.19 -21.37
C GLY A 392 -5.82 1.17 -19.90
N VAL A 393 -6.43 0.27 -19.14
CA VAL A 393 -6.15 0.11 -17.69
C VAL A 393 -4.82 -0.56 -17.43
N LYS A 394 -4.52 -1.62 -18.17
CA LYS A 394 -3.20 -2.22 -18.09
C LYS A 394 -2.13 -1.14 -18.28
N LEU A 395 -2.30 -0.29 -19.30
CA LEU A 395 -1.38 0.81 -19.56
C LEU A 395 -1.31 1.83 -18.39
N LEU A 396 -2.44 2.16 -17.78
CA LEU A 396 -2.48 3.08 -16.63
C LEU A 396 -1.96 2.46 -15.32
N VAL A 397 -2.16 1.15 -15.15
CA VAL A 397 -1.76 0.42 -13.94
C VAL A 397 -0.29 0.05 -13.97
N ASP A 398 0.16 -0.56 -15.04
CA ASP A 398 1.53 -1.06 -15.16
C ASP A 398 2.50 0.04 -15.56
N ASP A 399 2.00 1.10 -16.19
CA ASP A 399 2.79 2.19 -16.77
C ASP A 399 3.81 1.68 -17.82
N TYR A 400 3.64 0.42 -18.24
CA TYR A 400 4.48 -0.27 -19.23
C TYR A 400 3.64 -1.13 -20.16
N VAL A 401 4.08 -1.21 -21.40
CA VAL A 401 3.53 -2.10 -22.44
C VAL A 401 4.39 -3.33 -22.54
N GLU A 402 3.80 -4.50 -22.38
CA GLU A 402 4.47 -5.76 -22.63
C GLU A 402 4.65 -6.03 -24.13
N THR A 403 5.81 -6.52 -24.52
CA THR A 403 6.14 -6.79 -25.95
C THR A 403 5.93 -8.24 -26.39
N GLY A 404 5.52 -9.13 -25.47
CA GLY A 404 5.30 -10.54 -25.78
C GLY A 404 4.71 -11.34 -24.61
N LYS A 405 4.48 -12.63 -24.81
CA LYS A 405 3.96 -13.56 -23.81
C LYS A 405 4.85 -14.81 -23.69
N PRO A 406 5.64 -14.96 -22.60
CA PRO A 406 5.89 -13.96 -21.54
C PRO A 406 6.71 -12.79 -22.06
N SER A 407 6.41 -11.58 -21.57
CA SER A 407 7.16 -10.39 -21.98
C SER A 407 8.59 -10.46 -21.45
N LYS A 408 9.56 -10.40 -22.35
CA LYS A 408 10.98 -10.30 -22.01
C LYS A 408 11.44 -8.86 -21.87
N PHE A 409 10.71 -7.94 -22.51
CA PHE A 409 11.01 -6.52 -22.54
C PHE A 409 9.70 -5.72 -22.48
N ASP A 410 9.61 -4.75 -21.59
CA ASP A 410 8.45 -3.86 -21.43
C ASP A 410 8.82 -2.44 -21.87
N ILE A 411 7.95 -1.77 -22.65
CA ILE A 411 8.09 -0.37 -23.10
C ILE A 411 7.39 0.54 -22.11
N GLY A 412 8.05 1.62 -21.67
CA GLY A 412 7.51 2.60 -20.74
C GLY A 412 8.62 3.28 -19.89
N PRO A 413 8.28 4.02 -18.83
CA PRO A 413 6.94 4.30 -18.32
C PRO A 413 6.14 5.25 -19.21
N LEU A 414 4.85 4.95 -19.41
CA LEU A 414 3.98 5.70 -20.32
C LEU A 414 3.65 7.09 -19.80
N THR A 415 3.49 7.24 -18.49
CA THR A 415 3.21 8.54 -17.84
C THR A 415 4.32 9.55 -18.05
N SER A 416 5.51 9.10 -18.42
CA SER A 416 6.68 9.95 -18.73
C SER A 416 6.95 10.08 -20.23
N THR A 417 6.09 9.52 -21.09
CA THR A 417 6.31 9.57 -22.55
C THR A 417 6.20 10.99 -23.10
N VAL A 418 5.28 11.78 -22.58
CA VAL A 418 5.05 13.17 -22.97
C VAL A 418 5.12 14.06 -21.75
N SER A 419 5.96 15.07 -21.80
CA SER A 419 6.09 16.08 -20.75
C SER A 419 6.34 17.47 -21.33
N VAL A 420 6.15 18.50 -20.52
CA VAL A 420 6.37 19.90 -20.90
C VAL A 420 7.14 20.61 -19.78
N ASN A 421 8.19 21.32 -20.15
CA ASN A 421 8.93 22.22 -19.25
C ASN A 421 9.44 23.45 -20.02
N SER A 422 9.83 24.49 -19.28
CA SER A 422 10.26 25.76 -19.86
C SER A 422 11.55 25.69 -20.66
N VAL A 423 12.39 24.69 -20.43
CA VAL A 423 13.68 24.51 -21.13
C VAL A 423 13.46 23.74 -22.44
N ASP A 424 12.86 22.56 -22.38
CA ASP A 424 12.69 21.67 -23.53
C ASP A 424 11.44 22.00 -24.36
N GLY A 425 10.49 22.78 -23.84
CA GLY A 425 9.16 22.88 -24.39
C GLY A 425 8.46 21.52 -24.30
N LEU A 426 7.91 21.06 -25.41
CA LEU A 426 7.47 19.67 -25.55
C LEU A 426 8.67 18.74 -25.46
N ARG A 427 8.55 17.69 -24.67
CA ARG A 427 9.54 16.63 -24.54
C ARG A 427 8.87 15.27 -24.72
N LEU A 428 9.41 14.50 -25.66
CA LEU A 428 8.99 13.13 -25.90
C LEU A 428 10.06 12.17 -25.39
N ARG A 429 9.63 11.10 -24.70
CA ARG A 429 10.48 10.07 -24.14
C ARG A 429 9.98 8.68 -24.52
N ILE A 430 10.90 7.81 -24.93
CA ILE A 430 10.65 6.39 -25.09
C ILE A 430 11.65 5.63 -24.21
N GLY A 431 11.16 4.67 -23.46
CA GLY A 431 11.98 3.87 -22.55
C GLY A 431 11.49 2.44 -22.45
N GLY A 432 12.21 1.65 -21.69
CA GLY A 432 11.80 0.28 -21.40
C GLY A 432 12.73 -0.40 -20.42
N ARG A 433 12.33 -1.61 -20.05
CA ARG A 433 13.05 -2.46 -19.11
C ARG A 433 12.94 -3.93 -19.49
N THR A 434 13.94 -4.71 -19.14
CA THR A 434 13.85 -6.17 -19.19
C THR A 434 13.06 -6.70 -18.00
N THR A 435 12.41 -7.84 -18.18
CA THR A 435 11.63 -8.53 -17.16
C THR A 435 12.38 -9.76 -16.62
N LYS A 436 11.79 -10.42 -15.62
CA LYS A 436 12.31 -11.70 -15.12
C LYS A 436 12.25 -12.83 -16.15
N ALA A 437 11.40 -12.70 -17.18
CA ALA A 437 11.33 -13.65 -18.29
C ALA A 437 12.53 -13.51 -19.26
N PHE A 438 13.18 -12.34 -19.30
CA PHE A 438 14.45 -12.15 -19.99
C PHE A 438 15.59 -12.79 -19.21
N SER A 439 15.77 -12.36 -17.96
CA SER A 439 16.78 -12.89 -17.05
C SER A 439 16.38 -12.67 -15.59
N ARG A 440 16.67 -13.66 -14.73
CA ARG A 440 16.47 -13.55 -13.28
C ARG A 440 17.63 -12.88 -12.55
N HIS A 441 18.78 -12.79 -13.22
CA HIS A 441 20.04 -12.31 -12.63
C HIS A 441 20.45 -10.95 -13.15
N VAL A 442 20.04 -10.61 -14.36
CA VAL A 442 20.42 -9.37 -15.05
C VAL A 442 19.17 -8.58 -15.38
N SER A 443 19.14 -7.31 -15.04
CA SER A 443 18.14 -6.34 -15.44
C SER A 443 18.77 -5.22 -16.25
N LEU A 444 18.11 -4.81 -17.32
CA LEU A 444 18.47 -3.66 -18.14
C LEU A 444 17.26 -2.72 -18.18
N GLU A 445 17.47 -1.45 -17.90
CA GLU A 445 16.47 -0.40 -17.98
C GLU A 445 17.08 0.83 -18.64
N GLY A 446 16.31 1.53 -19.47
CA GLY A 446 16.80 2.75 -20.07
C GLY A 446 15.72 3.51 -20.82
N TYR A 447 16.08 4.72 -21.24
CA TYR A 447 15.23 5.56 -22.08
C TYR A 447 16.07 6.49 -22.98
N TYR A 448 15.39 6.98 -24.01
CA TYR A 448 15.81 8.12 -24.82
C TYR A 448 14.71 9.18 -24.80
N ALA A 449 15.09 10.47 -24.74
CA ALA A 449 14.16 11.57 -24.79
C ALA A 449 14.70 12.73 -25.64
N HIS A 450 13.78 13.47 -26.28
CA HIS A 450 14.09 14.64 -27.09
C HIS A 450 13.27 15.85 -26.64
N GLY A 451 13.96 16.97 -26.36
CA GLY A 451 13.33 18.26 -26.08
C GLY A 451 13.28 19.12 -27.33
N PHE A 452 12.07 19.49 -27.77
CA PHE A 452 11.90 20.16 -29.06
C PHE A 452 12.39 21.62 -29.07
N ARG A 453 12.22 22.35 -27.97
CA ARG A 453 12.68 23.75 -27.87
C ARG A 453 14.19 23.83 -27.70
N SER A 454 14.74 23.04 -26.77
CA SER A 454 16.19 23.00 -26.51
C SER A 454 16.98 22.27 -27.60
N LYS A 455 16.30 21.48 -28.45
CA LYS A 455 16.92 20.50 -29.37
C LYS A 455 17.86 19.53 -28.62
N GLY A 456 17.60 19.32 -27.34
CA GLY A 456 18.39 18.47 -26.45
C GLY A 456 18.04 17.00 -26.63
N ASN A 457 19.09 16.15 -26.65
CA ASN A 457 18.95 14.70 -26.66
C ASN A 457 19.40 14.15 -25.30
N TYR A 458 18.55 13.35 -24.69
CA TYR A 458 18.71 12.82 -23.35
C TYR A 458 18.59 11.31 -23.36
N TRP A 459 19.28 10.65 -22.46
CA TRP A 459 19.23 9.19 -22.37
C TRP A 459 19.63 8.71 -20.98
N SER A 460 19.21 7.51 -20.63
CA SER A 460 19.65 6.78 -19.45
C SER A 460 19.72 5.30 -19.76
N ALA A 461 20.73 4.63 -19.23
CA ALA A 461 20.87 3.19 -19.26
C ALA A 461 21.35 2.69 -17.90
N THR A 462 20.74 1.64 -17.39
CA THR A 462 21.10 1.00 -16.12
C THR A 462 21.13 -0.51 -16.28
N LEU A 463 22.26 -1.11 -15.91
CA LEU A 463 22.47 -2.56 -15.87
C LEU A 463 22.56 -2.99 -14.41
N GLY A 464 21.70 -3.90 -13.98
CA GLY A 464 21.66 -4.43 -12.61
C GLY A 464 21.95 -5.93 -12.56
N SER A 465 22.75 -6.38 -11.61
CA SER A 465 23.01 -7.80 -11.34
C SER A 465 23.51 -8.02 -9.92
N HIS A 466 22.91 -8.95 -9.17
CA HIS A 466 23.38 -9.43 -7.85
C HIS A 466 23.77 -8.32 -6.85
N GLY A 467 22.98 -7.24 -6.79
CA GLY A 467 23.26 -6.10 -5.93
C GLY A 467 24.18 -5.04 -6.55
N PHE A 468 24.84 -5.33 -7.67
CA PHE A 468 25.55 -4.34 -8.46
C PHE A 468 24.61 -3.61 -9.42
N SER A 469 24.85 -2.32 -9.59
CA SER A 469 24.16 -1.46 -10.56
C SER A 469 25.18 -0.56 -11.24
N LEU A 470 25.27 -0.69 -12.56
CA LEU A 470 26.04 0.22 -13.41
C LEU A 470 25.06 1.10 -14.17
N SER A 471 25.16 2.41 -14.03
CA SER A 471 24.28 3.36 -14.70
C SER A 471 25.06 4.46 -15.40
N ALA A 472 24.56 4.85 -16.57
CA ALA A 472 25.02 6.02 -17.29
C ALA A 472 23.82 6.81 -17.79
N SER A 473 23.86 8.15 -17.66
CA SER A 473 22.75 8.99 -18.08
C SER A 473 23.20 10.40 -18.43
N ARG A 474 22.47 11.03 -19.34
CA ARG A 474 22.56 12.44 -19.67
C ARG A 474 21.13 13.00 -19.71
N ASP A 475 20.81 13.96 -18.84
CA ASP A 475 19.47 14.53 -18.75
C ASP A 475 19.51 15.93 -18.13
N ILE A 476 18.35 16.56 -18.00
CA ILE A 476 18.16 17.80 -17.23
C ILE A 476 17.42 17.50 -15.93
N ARG A 477 17.60 18.32 -14.92
CA ARG A 477 16.91 18.21 -13.62
C ARG A 477 16.80 19.58 -12.91
N TYR A 478 15.91 19.67 -11.95
CA TYR A 478 15.93 20.79 -11.03
C TYR A 478 17.13 20.68 -10.08
N PRO A 479 17.74 21.81 -9.67
CA PRO A 479 18.85 21.79 -8.70
C PRO A 479 18.51 21.13 -7.36
N SER A 480 17.26 21.18 -6.93
CA SER A 480 16.76 20.52 -5.71
C SER A 480 16.56 19.00 -5.81
N ASP A 481 16.54 18.43 -7.03
CA ASP A 481 16.32 17.00 -7.25
C ASP A 481 17.32 16.05 -6.57
N PRO A 482 18.60 16.42 -6.36
CA PRO A 482 19.52 15.56 -5.61
C PRO A 482 19.06 15.29 -4.18
N LEU A 483 18.44 16.25 -3.53
CA LEU A 483 17.95 16.11 -2.16
C LEU A 483 16.58 15.43 -2.10
N MET A 484 15.68 15.82 -2.98
CA MET A 484 14.34 15.24 -3.10
C MET A 484 13.92 15.17 -4.58
N PRO A 485 14.09 14.02 -5.24
CA PRO A 485 13.74 13.89 -6.64
C PRO A 485 12.27 14.20 -6.91
N THR A 486 12.03 15.13 -7.83
CA THR A 486 10.71 15.42 -8.36
C THR A 486 10.53 14.68 -9.69
N ASP A 487 9.30 14.23 -9.98
CA ASP A 487 9.02 13.53 -11.24
C ASP A 487 8.71 14.53 -12.36
N LYS A 488 9.77 15.19 -12.85
CA LYS A 488 9.66 16.27 -13.86
C LYS A 488 9.03 15.84 -15.18
N ASP A 489 9.16 14.55 -15.53
CA ASP A 489 8.67 13.99 -16.78
C ASP A 489 7.23 13.44 -16.68
N ASN A 490 6.61 13.51 -15.51
CA ASN A 490 5.25 13.03 -15.33
C ASN A 490 4.25 14.04 -15.95
N MET A 491 3.49 13.59 -16.94
CA MET A 491 2.51 14.40 -17.65
C MET A 491 1.47 15.05 -16.74
N PHE A 492 1.12 14.42 -15.61
CA PHE A 492 0.15 14.97 -14.65
C PHE A 492 0.74 16.15 -13.83
N LEU A 493 2.06 16.30 -13.77
CA LEU A 493 2.74 17.39 -13.08
C LEU A 493 3.05 18.59 -13.99
N ALA A 494 2.60 18.56 -15.23
CA ALA A 494 2.78 19.66 -16.20
C ALA A 494 2.06 20.96 -15.79
N TRP A 495 1.00 20.86 -14.96
CA TRP A 495 0.28 22.03 -14.45
C TRP A 495 1.05 22.67 -13.28
N LYS A 496 1.81 23.74 -13.60
CA LYS A 496 2.75 24.40 -12.70
C LYS A 496 2.31 25.82 -12.35
N TRP A 497 2.69 26.26 -11.15
CA TRP A 497 2.51 27.64 -10.70
C TRP A 497 3.86 28.36 -10.48
N GLY A 498 4.94 27.64 -10.24
CA GLY A 498 6.26 28.15 -10.01
C GLY A 498 7.14 28.19 -11.25
N ASP A 499 8.31 28.83 -11.15
CA ASP A 499 9.28 28.94 -12.23
C ASP A 499 10.03 27.63 -12.43
N ASP A 500 9.86 27.01 -13.59
CA ASP A 500 10.56 25.81 -14.01
C ASP A 500 11.69 26.07 -15.03
N SER A 501 12.08 27.33 -15.22
CA SER A 501 13.15 27.70 -16.15
C SER A 501 14.57 27.44 -15.59
N LYS A 502 14.71 27.39 -14.25
CA LYS A 502 16.00 27.14 -13.59
C LYS A 502 16.27 25.63 -13.54
N MET A 503 16.93 25.11 -14.56
CA MET A 503 17.30 23.70 -14.65
C MET A 503 18.82 23.55 -14.84
N MET A 504 19.34 22.37 -14.60
CA MET A 504 20.71 21.99 -14.95
C MET A 504 20.75 20.70 -15.76
N ALA A 505 21.52 20.71 -16.82
CA ALA A 505 21.90 19.49 -17.50
C ALA A 505 22.94 18.73 -16.68
N TYR A 506 22.85 17.42 -16.67
CA TYR A 506 23.84 16.56 -16.04
C TYR A 506 24.19 15.36 -16.91
N SER A 507 25.45 14.93 -16.81
CA SER A 507 25.91 13.64 -17.29
C SER A 507 26.42 12.85 -16.09
N ARG A 508 25.95 11.62 -15.90
CA ARG A 508 26.28 10.78 -14.75
C ARG A 508 26.77 9.42 -15.22
N GLN A 509 27.83 8.94 -14.58
CA GLN A 509 28.25 7.54 -14.60
C GLN A 509 28.36 7.08 -13.15
N GLN A 510 27.78 5.93 -12.84
CA GLN A 510 27.73 5.44 -11.46
C GLN A 510 27.84 3.93 -11.43
N LEU A 511 28.72 3.42 -10.58
CA LEU A 511 28.77 2.03 -10.16
C LEU A 511 28.35 2.00 -8.69
N GLN A 512 27.38 1.16 -8.36
CA GLN A 512 26.87 0.99 -7.01
C GLN A 512 26.76 -0.49 -6.65
N TYR A 513 27.04 -0.82 -5.41
CA TYR A 513 26.76 -2.11 -4.81
C TYR A 513 25.86 -1.91 -3.59
N GLU A 514 24.78 -2.68 -3.48
CA GLU A 514 23.87 -2.70 -2.36
C GLU A 514 23.74 -4.12 -1.79
N HIS A 515 23.81 -4.25 -0.48
CA HIS A 515 23.61 -5.50 0.23
C HIS A 515 22.66 -5.31 1.41
N THR A 516 21.69 -6.22 1.55
CA THR A 516 20.77 -6.24 2.69
C THR A 516 21.10 -7.41 3.59
N LEU A 517 21.48 -7.12 4.82
CA LEU A 517 21.77 -8.12 5.85
C LEU A 517 20.47 -8.81 6.34
N PRO A 518 20.56 -10.02 6.89
CA PRO A 518 19.38 -10.72 7.45
C PRO A 518 18.65 -9.94 8.54
N SER A 519 19.32 -9.02 9.23
CA SER A 519 18.74 -8.08 10.20
C SER A 519 17.83 -7.02 9.60
N GLY A 520 17.81 -6.90 8.26
CA GLY A 520 17.13 -5.83 7.53
C GLY A 520 17.97 -4.54 7.38
N LEU A 521 19.22 -4.55 7.87
CA LEU A 521 20.16 -3.44 7.64
C LEU A 521 20.64 -3.47 6.18
N LYS A 522 20.50 -2.34 5.49
CA LYS A 522 20.97 -2.14 4.12
C LYS A 522 22.26 -1.33 4.13
N LEU A 523 23.23 -1.80 3.38
CA LEU A 523 24.50 -1.15 3.16
C LEU A 523 24.67 -0.91 1.65
N ALA A 524 25.05 0.29 1.26
CA ALA A 524 25.38 0.59 -0.12
C ALA A 524 26.68 1.39 -0.22
N ALA A 525 27.44 1.11 -1.27
CA ALA A 525 28.63 1.85 -1.66
C ALA A 525 28.52 2.20 -3.14
N ALA A 526 28.88 3.43 -3.51
CA ALA A 526 28.82 3.90 -4.89
C ALA A 526 30.03 4.77 -5.23
N VAL A 527 30.50 4.63 -6.46
CA VAL A 527 31.38 5.58 -7.14
C VAL A 527 30.55 6.29 -8.18
N LYS A 528 30.56 7.62 -8.15
CA LYS A 528 29.72 8.42 -9.03
C LYS A 528 30.55 9.56 -9.62
N ARG A 529 30.56 9.66 -10.96
CA ARG A 529 31.08 10.81 -11.70
C ARG A 529 29.93 11.60 -12.28
N GLU A 530 29.91 12.90 -12.07
CA GLU A 530 28.89 13.79 -12.63
C GLU A 530 29.50 15.04 -13.24
N THR A 531 28.85 15.51 -14.28
CA THR A 531 29.14 16.81 -14.90
C THR A 531 27.85 17.60 -14.95
N TYR A 532 27.91 18.90 -14.61
CA TYR A 532 26.75 19.77 -14.56
C TYR A 532 26.96 21.01 -15.43
N GLU A 533 25.89 21.47 -16.06
CA GLU A 533 25.84 22.71 -16.85
C GLU A 533 24.49 23.40 -16.62
N GLY A 534 24.48 24.73 -16.53
CA GLY A 534 23.24 25.51 -16.42
C GLY A 534 22.36 25.37 -17.65
N ARG A 535 21.03 25.43 -17.47
CA ARG A 535 20.03 25.42 -18.53
C ARG A 535 18.89 26.39 -18.19
N GLY A 536 18.25 26.92 -19.26
CA GLY A 536 17.19 27.91 -19.12
C GLY A 536 17.72 29.22 -18.59
N SER A 537 17.13 29.72 -17.51
CA SER A 537 17.58 30.95 -16.83
C SER A 537 18.76 30.72 -15.86
N LEU A 538 19.16 29.48 -15.63
CA LEU A 538 20.29 29.15 -14.77
C LEU A 538 21.58 29.06 -15.59
N THR A 539 22.55 29.91 -15.27
CA THR A 539 23.87 29.97 -15.93
C THR A 539 24.97 29.80 -14.90
N PHE A 540 25.90 28.88 -15.15
CA PHE A 540 27.13 28.69 -14.39
C PHE A 540 28.15 27.91 -15.23
N ASP A 541 29.41 28.04 -14.88
CA ASP A 541 30.49 27.29 -15.54
C ASP A 541 30.35 25.81 -15.30
N LYS A 542 30.83 25.02 -16.27
CA LYS A 542 30.76 23.56 -16.19
C LYS A 542 31.44 23.04 -14.93
N ILE A 543 30.72 22.25 -14.13
CA ILE A 543 31.20 21.66 -12.88
C ILE A 543 31.36 20.14 -13.08
N ARG A 544 32.50 19.57 -12.67
CA ARG A 544 32.77 18.14 -12.68
C ARG A 544 33.03 17.64 -11.27
N THR A 545 32.36 16.57 -10.87
CA THR A 545 32.56 15.94 -9.57
C THR A 545 32.74 14.44 -9.71
N THR A 546 33.61 13.88 -8.89
CA THR A 546 33.70 12.44 -8.68
C THR A 546 33.62 12.17 -7.18
N GLU A 547 32.71 11.31 -6.75
CA GLU A 547 32.51 11.01 -5.34
C GLU A 547 32.44 9.53 -5.04
N LEU A 548 32.89 9.17 -3.85
CA LEU A 548 32.60 7.91 -3.18
C LEU A 548 31.48 8.16 -2.18
N ARG A 549 30.42 7.36 -2.26
CA ARG A 549 29.27 7.47 -1.35
C ARG A 549 29.01 6.17 -0.62
N PHE A 550 28.83 6.27 0.70
CA PHE A 550 28.42 5.17 1.56
C PHE A 550 27.06 5.48 2.15
N THR A 551 26.19 4.48 2.17
CA THR A 551 24.83 4.62 2.73
C THR A 551 24.49 3.45 3.63
N LEU A 552 23.93 3.76 4.79
CA LEU A 552 23.39 2.81 5.76
C LEU A 552 21.89 3.13 5.94
N ALA A 553 21.03 2.12 5.82
CA ALA A 553 19.59 2.30 6.05
C ALA A 553 19.01 1.17 6.92
N TYR A 554 18.25 1.55 7.96
CA TYR A 554 17.60 0.61 8.87
C TYR A 554 16.32 1.21 9.46
N LYS A 555 15.20 0.48 9.35
CA LYS A 555 13.88 0.82 9.96
C LYS A 555 13.45 2.28 9.81
N GLY A 556 13.64 2.86 8.61
CA GLY A 556 13.26 4.24 8.31
C GLY A 556 14.35 5.28 8.59
N PHE A 557 15.44 4.91 9.25
CA PHE A 557 16.63 5.74 9.38
C PHE A 557 17.58 5.49 8.20
N THR A 558 18.13 6.55 7.63
CA THR A 558 19.14 6.49 6.56
C THR A 558 20.25 7.48 6.89
N LEU A 559 21.48 7.04 6.83
CA LEU A 559 22.69 7.85 6.96
C LEU A 559 23.52 7.67 5.69
N SER A 560 23.93 8.75 5.05
CA SER A 560 24.82 8.72 3.92
C SER A 560 25.96 9.70 4.07
N HIS A 561 27.14 9.28 3.64
CA HIS A 561 28.33 10.11 3.57
C HIS A 561 28.91 10.03 2.17
N ALA A 562 29.27 11.17 1.60
CA ALA A 562 29.91 11.25 0.30
C ALA A 562 31.18 12.08 0.39
N THR A 563 32.27 11.57 -0.18
CA THR A 563 33.56 12.22 -0.32
C THR A 563 33.84 12.50 -1.80
N GLY A 564 33.90 13.75 -2.17
CA GLY A 564 34.36 14.20 -3.48
C GLY A 564 35.86 14.15 -3.57
N ILE A 565 36.40 13.63 -4.67
CA ILE A 565 37.82 13.43 -4.90
C ILE A 565 38.26 14.25 -6.11
N ASP A 566 39.12 15.22 -5.86
CA ASP A 566 39.78 16.02 -6.88
C ASP A 566 40.77 15.17 -7.68
N GLY A 567 40.84 15.38 -8.99
CA GLY A 567 41.73 14.66 -9.93
C GLY A 567 41.27 13.24 -10.32
N LEU A 568 40.29 12.64 -9.60
CA LEU A 568 39.78 11.32 -9.98
C LEU A 568 38.71 11.46 -11.07
N PHE A 569 38.91 10.80 -12.23
CA PHE A 569 38.00 10.85 -13.40
C PHE A 569 37.57 12.29 -13.77
N ASP A 570 38.51 13.23 -13.83
CA ASP A 570 38.33 14.66 -14.11
C ASP A 570 37.46 15.41 -13.05
N GLY A 571 37.31 14.88 -11.82
CA GLY A 571 36.70 15.60 -10.74
C GLY A 571 37.52 16.84 -10.35
N GLU A 572 36.88 18.00 -10.20
CA GLU A 572 37.51 19.30 -9.92
C GLU A 572 37.31 19.76 -8.48
N TRP A 573 36.59 18.97 -7.68
CA TRP A 573 36.15 19.39 -6.36
C TRP A 573 36.44 18.35 -5.29
N ARG A 574 37.11 18.78 -4.23
CA ARG A 574 37.26 18.03 -2.99
C ARG A 574 36.21 18.51 -1.99
N TYR A 575 35.38 17.60 -1.51
CA TYR A 575 34.34 17.91 -0.55
C TYR A 575 33.93 16.68 0.26
N ASN A 576 33.33 16.92 1.41
CA ASN A 576 32.66 15.92 2.23
C ASN A 576 31.25 16.35 2.54
N THR A 577 30.27 15.47 2.37
CA THR A 577 28.88 15.71 2.72
C THR A 577 28.34 14.57 3.56
N THR A 578 27.57 14.91 4.60
CA THR A 578 26.89 13.92 5.43
C THR A 578 25.42 14.27 5.52
N GLU A 579 24.55 13.31 5.26
CA GLU A 579 23.10 13.45 5.32
C GLU A 579 22.49 12.35 6.19
N ALA A 580 21.58 12.74 7.07
CA ALA A 580 20.77 11.83 7.86
C ALA A 580 19.28 12.06 7.59
N ARG A 581 18.51 10.99 7.56
CA ARG A 581 17.06 11.02 7.38
C ARG A 581 16.39 10.02 8.31
N TRP A 582 15.30 10.44 8.94
CA TRP A 582 14.42 9.56 9.69
C TRP A 582 12.98 9.71 9.21
N LYS A 583 12.41 8.62 8.74
CA LYS A 583 11.02 8.55 8.26
C LYS A 583 10.24 7.56 9.09
N ARG A 584 9.10 8.03 9.63
CA ARG A 584 8.23 7.18 10.44
C ARG A 584 6.77 7.51 10.22
N LYS A 585 5.95 6.47 10.12
CA LYS A 585 4.50 6.57 10.20
C LYS A 585 4.05 6.08 11.58
N THR A 586 3.44 6.96 12.36
CA THR A 586 3.00 6.70 13.73
C THR A 586 1.48 6.71 13.78
N SER A 587 0.88 5.63 14.26
CA SER A 587 -0.55 5.61 14.58
C SER A 587 -0.77 6.28 15.93
N LEU A 588 -1.59 7.33 15.94
CA LEU A 588 -1.99 8.06 17.14
C LEU A 588 -3.34 7.55 17.70
N LYS A 589 -3.68 6.28 17.41
CA LYS A 589 -4.94 5.64 17.81
C LYS A 589 -6.14 6.43 17.26
N THR A 590 -7.02 6.90 18.15
CA THR A 590 -8.22 7.69 17.83
C THR A 590 -7.92 9.06 17.21
N TRP A 591 -6.66 9.53 17.28
CA TRP A 591 -6.21 10.79 16.69
C TRP A 591 -5.62 10.64 15.30
N GLY A 592 -5.81 9.48 14.67
CA GLY A 592 -5.40 9.24 13.30
C GLY A 592 -3.94 8.85 13.15
N THR A 593 -3.27 9.37 12.12
CA THR A 593 -1.92 8.95 11.72
C THR A 593 -1.03 10.15 11.47
N LEU A 594 0.17 10.13 12.05
CA LEU A 594 1.21 11.12 11.83
C LEU A 594 2.32 10.50 10.97
N ASP A 595 2.54 11.06 9.79
CA ASP A 595 3.69 10.77 8.93
C ASP A 595 4.78 11.82 9.18
N SER A 596 5.96 11.37 9.58
CA SER A 596 7.10 12.24 9.91
C SER A 596 8.27 11.94 8.98
N ASP A 597 8.88 12.97 8.39
CA ASP A 597 10.10 12.91 7.59
C ASP A 597 11.07 14.00 8.08
N ILE A 598 12.08 13.60 8.82
CA ILE A 598 13.06 14.50 9.40
C ILE A 598 14.40 14.28 8.70
N ARG A 599 15.04 15.34 8.28
CA ARG A 599 16.32 15.30 7.57
C ARG A 599 17.27 16.34 8.09
N GLY A 600 18.55 16.05 7.97
CA GLY A 600 19.63 17.00 8.21
C GLY A 600 20.82 16.68 7.34
N GLY A 601 21.57 17.68 6.97
CA GLY A 601 22.77 17.55 6.18
C GLY A 601 23.80 18.61 6.48
N VAL A 602 25.05 18.24 6.29
CA VAL A 602 26.21 19.14 6.42
C VAL A 602 27.13 18.90 5.24
N GLN A 603 27.49 19.97 4.56
CA GLN A 603 28.65 20.05 3.67
C GLN A 603 29.82 20.56 4.49
N TRP A 604 30.83 19.73 4.69
CA TRP A 604 31.97 20.04 5.54
C TRP A 604 32.98 20.96 4.84
N ASP A 605 32.94 20.98 3.52
CA ASP A 605 33.84 21.74 2.69
C ASP A 605 33.04 22.66 1.74
N LYS A 606 33.71 23.61 1.14
CA LYS A 606 33.12 24.55 0.19
C LYS A 606 32.73 23.85 -1.11
N MET A 607 31.49 24.05 -1.53
CA MET A 607 30.95 23.53 -2.78
C MET A 607 30.38 24.66 -3.66
N PRO A 608 30.37 24.48 -4.99
CA PRO A 608 29.78 25.49 -5.87
C PRO A 608 28.28 25.67 -5.60
N PRO A 609 27.72 26.89 -5.76
CA PRO A 609 26.34 27.20 -5.43
C PRO A 609 25.29 26.24 -6.00
N PRO A 610 25.38 25.77 -7.26
CA PRO A 610 24.40 24.84 -7.81
C PRO A 610 24.38 23.44 -7.15
N LEU A 611 25.37 23.12 -6.32
CA LEU A 611 25.50 21.85 -5.60
C LEU A 611 25.25 21.99 -4.11
N GLN A 612 24.83 23.17 -3.63
CA GLN A 612 24.39 23.38 -2.26
C GLN A 612 23.11 22.59 -1.96
N PHE A 613 22.82 22.36 -0.69
CA PHE A 613 21.54 21.77 -0.32
C PHE A 613 20.39 22.72 -0.64
N MET A 614 19.42 22.23 -1.38
CA MET A 614 18.22 22.95 -1.75
C MET A 614 16.99 22.13 -1.36
N PRO A 615 15.98 22.72 -0.69
CA PRO A 615 14.75 22.03 -0.39
C PRO A 615 14.02 21.67 -1.69
N ALA A 616 13.35 20.53 -1.71
CA ALA A 616 12.51 20.17 -2.84
C ALA A 616 11.29 21.08 -2.88
N ALA A 617 11.21 21.89 -3.92
CA ALA A 617 10.10 22.76 -4.22
C ALA A 617 9.02 22.02 -5.01
N ASN A 618 7.77 22.07 -4.54
CA ASN A 618 6.63 21.64 -5.33
C ASN A 618 6.08 22.79 -6.15
N ILE A 619 6.58 22.96 -7.34
CA ILE A 619 6.14 24.01 -8.28
C ILE A 619 4.87 23.64 -9.07
N SER A 620 4.24 22.49 -8.79
CA SER A 620 2.98 22.04 -9.41
C SER A 620 1.79 22.30 -8.49
N TYR A 621 0.60 22.50 -9.08
CA TYR A 621 -0.66 22.48 -8.34
C TYR A 621 -0.99 21.10 -7.78
N ILE A 622 -0.43 20.04 -8.35
CA ILE A 622 -0.58 18.68 -7.82
C ILE A 622 0.38 18.50 -6.64
N ALA A 623 -0.16 18.17 -5.47
CA ALA A 623 0.64 17.95 -4.27
C ALA A 623 1.61 16.78 -4.44
N GLN A 624 2.90 17.05 -4.26
CA GLN A 624 3.93 16.02 -4.23
C GLN A 624 4.30 15.72 -2.77
N PRO A 625 4.35 14.44 -2.37
CA PRO A 625 4.74 14.09 -1.01
C PRO A 625 6.16 14.54 -0.71
N LEU A 626 6.39 14.94 0.54
CA LEU A 626 7.73 15.26 1.06
C LEU A 626 8.43 16.45 0.37
N THR A 627 7.65 17.41 -0.11
CA THR A 627 8.13 18.65 -0.72
C THR A 627 7.57 19.87 0.01
N PHE A 628 8.25 20.99 -0.08
CA PHE A 628 7.72 22.28 0.34
C PHE A 628 6.79 22.83 -0.74
N ALA A 629 5.60 23.28 -0.33
CA ALA A 629 4.54 23.64 -1.27
C ALA A 629 4.61 25.08 -1.77
N LEU A 630 5.30 25.99 -1.05
CA LEU A 630 5.34 27.42 -1.37
C LEU A 630 6.76 27.96 -1.58
N ILE A 631 7.78 27.13 -1.47
CA ILE A 631 9.15 27.47 -1.86
C ILE A 631 9.27 27.34 -3.37
N ASP A 632 9.83 28.33 -4.03
CA ASP A 632 10.16 28.26 -5.46
C ASP A 632 11.51 27.55 -5.67
N ASN A 633 11.77 27.17 -6.91
CA ASN A 633 13.01 26.48 -7.29
C ASN A 633 14.23 27.40 -7.05
N MET A 634 15.21 26.92 -6.28
CA MET A 634 16.40 27.68 -5.86
C MET A 634 16.13 28.91 -4.97
N GLU A 635 14.99 28.99 -4.32
CA GLU A 635 14.70 30.12 -3.42
C GLU A 635 15.55 30.07 -2.14
N MET A 636 15.91 28.87 -1.68
CA MET A 636 16.73 28.65 -0.48
C MET A 636 17.87 27.69 -0.77
N MET A 637 19.07 28.06 -0.38
CA MET A 637 20.29 27.25 -0.47
C MET A 637 21.02 27.24 0.86
N SER A 638 21.70 26.14 1.18
CA SER A 638 22.45 26.01 2.43
C SER A 638 23.59 25.00 2.33
N ASP A 639 24.64 25.19 3.12
CA ASP A 639 25.70 24.22 3.35
C ASP A 639 25.38 23.29 4.55
N ARG A 640 24.44 23.72 5.41
CA ARG A 640 23.92 22.94 6.53
C ARG A 640 22.43 23.15 6.61
N TYR A 641 21.69 22.06 6.78
CA TYR A 641 20.23 22.16 6.91
C TYR A 641 19.67 21.15 7.89
N ALA A 642 18.53 21.51 8.45
CA ALA A 642 17.63 20.61 9.13
C ALA A 642 16.21 20.85 8.63
N SER A 643 15.48 19.80 8.31
CA SER A 643 14.09 19.91 7.85
C SER A 643 13.20 18.87 8.51
N ALA A 644 11.96 19.25 8.74
CA ALA A 644 10.93 18.37 9.24
C ALA A 644 9.63 18.58 8.46
N ILE A 645 9.06 17.50 7.97
CA ILE A 645 7.74 17.46 7.34
C ILE A 645 6.88 16.54 8.19
N LEU A 646 5.82 17.11 8.78
CA LEU A 646 4.89 16.42 9.67
C LEU A 646 3.51 16.50 9.04
N ASP A 647 3.01 15.38 8.55
CA ASP A 647 1.71 15.24 7.91
C ASP A 647 0.77 14.46 8.83
N TRP A 648 -0.25 15.13 9.37
CA TRP A 648 -1.21 14.55 10.30
C TRP A 648 -2.59 14.40 9.65
N ASP A 649 -2.99 13.17 9.42
CA ASP A 649 -4.35 12.79 9.02
C ASP A 649 -5.13 12.45 10.29
N LEU A 650 -6.12 13.28 10.67
CA LEU A 650 -6.93 13.09 11.88
C LEU A 650 -8.02 12.02 11.69
N ASN A 651 -8.11 11.45 10.50
CA ASN A 651 -9.01 10.35 10.18
C ASN A 651 -10.51 10.69 10.40
N GLY A 652 -10.90 11.94 10.14
CA GLY A 652 -12.29 12.39 10.24
C GLY A 652 -12.79 12.64 11.66
N ARG A 653 -11.89 12.76 12.64
CA ARG A 653 -12.26 12.88 14.05
C ARG A 653 -13.18 14.07 14.36
N LEU A 654 -12.92 15.22 13.76
CA LEU A 654 -13.73 16.43 13.96
C LEU A 654 -14.96 16.43 13.06
N PHE A 655 -14.82 16.10 11.78
CA PHE A 655 -15.92 16.06 10.82
C PHE A 655 -17.01 15.03 11.20
N ASN A 656 -16.62 13.92 11.81
CA ASN A 656 -17.57 12.93 12.30
C ASN A 656 -18.44 13.40 13.49
N LEU A 657 -18.08 14.51 14.13
CA LEU A 657 -18.91 15.14 15.18
C LEU A 657 -20.04 15.97 14.58
N ILE A 658 -19.95 16.36 13.32
CA ILE A 658 -20.91 17.24 12.67
C ILE A 658 -21.96 16.39 11.95
N PRO A 659 -23.26 16.47 12.35
CA PRO A 659 -24.33 15.78 11.65
C PRO A 659 -24.34 16.12 10.17
N LEU A 660 -24.69 15.17 9.30
CA LEU A 660 -24.64 15.22 7.83
C LEU A 660 -23.21 15.16 7.25
N VAL A 661 -22.25 15.90 7.77
CA VAL A 661 -20.85 15.84 7.30
C VAL A 661 -20.22 14.46 7.58
N ASN A 662 -20.62 13.82 8.66
CA ASN A 662 -20.18 12.48 9.01
C ASN A 662 -20.52 11.41 7.95
N ARG A 663 -21.58 11.64 7.15
CA ARG A 663 -21.96 10.75 6.03
C ARG A 663 -21.01 10.86 4.84
N LEU A 664 -20.34 11.99 4.69
CA LEU A 664 -19.39 12.25 3.59
C LEU A 664 -18.02 11.60 3.82
N LYS A 665 -17.78 11.02 5.00
CA LYS A 665 -16.51 10.38 5.41
C LYS A 665 -15.29 11.27 5.14
N LEU A 666 -15.44 12.59 5.21
CA LEU A 666 -14.34 13.54 5.03
C LEU A 666 -13.32 13.41 6.15
N ARG A 667 -12.05 13.69 5.84
CA ARG A 667 -10.95 13.63 6.80
C ARG A 667 -10.25 14.98 6.88
N GLU A 668 -9.96 15.41 8.08
CA GLU A 668 -9.11 16.57 8.31
C GLU A 668 -7.65 16.20 8.11
N TYR A 669 -6.93 17.08 7.48
CA TYR A 669 -5.50 16.97 7.28
C TYR A 669 -4.82 18.25 7.75
N LEU A 670 -3.76 18.09 8.50
CA LEU A 670 -2.86 19.15 8.94
C LEU A 670 -1.44 18.81 8.51
N SER A 671 -0.70 19.78 8.03
CA SER A 671 0.71 19.59 7.73
C SER A 671 1.50 20.78 8.26
N LEU A 672 2.65 20.47 8.84
CA LEU A 672 3.64 21.45 9.25
C LEU A 672 4.96 21.08 8.59
N ARG A 673 5.53 22.03 7.85
CA ARG A 673 6.78 21.85 7.14
C ARG A 673 7.75 22.93 7.59
N MET A 674 8.91 22.51 8.07
CA MET A 674 9.93 23.38 8.64
C MET A 674 11.26 23.11 7.95
N LEU A 675 11.99 24.16 7.65
CA LEU A 675 13.35 24.12 7.14
C LEU A 675 14.18 25.16 7.87
N TRP A 676 15.26 24.74 8.45
CA TRP A 676 16.35 25.62 8.87
C TRP A 676 17.55 25.35 7.97
N GLY A 677 18.23 26.38 7.55
CA GLY A 677 19.45 26.26 6.77
C GLY A 677 20.43 27.39 7.11
N HIS A 678 21.70 27.11 6.96
CA HIS A 678 22.78 28.04 7.09
C HIS A 678 23.70 27.96 5.87
N TRP A 679 24.19 29.08 5.42
CA TRP A 679 25.15 29.16 4.31
C TRP A 679 26.33 30.06 4.71
N THR A 680 27.48 29.45 4.96
CA THR A 680 28.66 30.09 5.51
C THR A 680 29.21 31.19 4.59
N ASP A 681 29.22 30.98 3.28
CA ASP A 681 29.72 31.88 2.27
C ASP A 681 28.61 32.56 1.45
N GLY A 682 27.44 32.78 2.04
CA GLY A 682 26.24 33.24 1.35
C GLY A 682 26.48 34.48 0.47
N TYR A 683 26.24 34.32 -0.80
CA TYR A 683 26.15 35.44 -1.74
C TYR A 683 24.82 36.16 -1.55
N GLY A 684 24.76 37.02 -0.58
CA GLY A 684 23.94 38.23 -0.40
C GLY A 684 22.42 38.20 -0.61
N THR A 685 21.77 37.18 -1.08
CA THR A 685 20.36 37.28 -1.50
C THR A 685 19.42 36.17 -1.05
N LEU A 686 19.90 35.14 -0.35
CA LEU A 686 19.04 34.01 0.01
C LEU A 686 19.00 33.84 1.54
N PRO A 687 17.80 33.97 2.13
CA PRO A 687 17.65 33.94 3.57
C PRO A 687 17.47 32.51 4.03
N ALA A 688 18.46 31.97 4.71
CA ALA A 688 18.22 30.72 5.42
C ALA A 688 18.61 30.81 6.90
N SER A 689 19.39 31.82 7.31
CA SER A 689 20.21 31.66 8.49
C SER A 689 19.57 32.00 9.84
N ASP A 690 18.76 33.02 9.93
CA ASP A 690 18.40 33.53 11.26
C ASP A 690 17.00 33.12 11.72
N LYS A 691 16.11 32.76 10.79
CA LYS A 691 14.76 32.31 11.09
C LYS A 691 14.44 31.07 10.27
N PRO A 692 13.93 29.99 10.87
CA PRO A 692 13.51 28.84 10.11
C PRO A 692 12.36 29.22 9.17
N TYR A 693 12.38 28.66 7.97
CA TYR A 693 11.23 28.68 7.08
C TYR A 693 10.15 27.73 7.62
N ILE A 694 8.93 28.22 7.71
CA ILE A 694 7.79 27.44 8.18
C ILE A 694 6.61 27.66 7.24
N GLU A 695 6.00 26.59 6.78
CA GLU A 695 4.69 26.60 6.13
C GLU A 695 3.77 25.59 6.80
N ALA A 696 2.50 25.94 6.89
CA ALA A 696 1.46 25.07 7.42
C ALA A 696 0.37 24.85 6.38
N ALA A 697 -0.20 23.65 6.36
CA ALA A 697 -1.33 23.34 5.51
C ALA A 697 -2.50 22.80 6.34
N VAL A 698 -3.69 23.19 5.91
CA VAL A 698 -4.96 22.58 6.35
C VAL A 698 -5.63 22.02 5.11
N GLY A 699 -6.22 20.84 5.24
CA GLY A 699 -6.80 20.17 4.10
C GLY A 699 -8.06 19.40 4.44
N ILE A 700 -8.87 19.22 3.41
CA ILE A 700 -9.99 18.29 3.41
C ILE A 700 -9.62 17.14 2.50
N HIS A 701 -9.42 16.00 3.10
CA HIS A 701 -9.10 14.76 2.40
C HIS A 701 -10.35 13.91 2.26
N ASN A 702 -10.29 12.96 1.34
CA ASN A 702 -11.35 12.00 1.11
C ASN A 702 -12.62 12.59 0.49
N ILE A 703 -12.54 13.71 -0.21
CA ILE A 703 -13.63 14.26 -1.02
C ILE A 703 -13.91 13.25 -2.13
N LEU A 704 -15.17 12.82 -2.28
CA LEU A 704 -15.57 11.75 -3.20
C LEU A 704 -14.68 10.49 -3.08
N SER A 705 -14.12 10.26 -1.89
CA SER A 705 -13.30 9.10 -1.53
C SER A 705 -11.90 9.03 -2.16
N PHE A 706 -11.49 10.00 -2.98
CA PHE A 706 -10.19 9.99 -3.65
C PHE A 706 -9.52 11.35 -3.79
N LEU A 707 -10.27 12.44 -3.71
CA LEU A 707 -9.75 13.79 -3.92
C LEU A 707 -9.35 14.41 -2.57
N HIS A 708 -8.19 15.03 -2.55
CA HIS A 708 -7.65 15.77 -1.40
C HIS A 708 -7.34 17.18 -1.84
N VAL A 709 -7.80 18.15 -1.08
CA VAL A 709 -7.53 19.58 -1.31
C VAL A 709 -6.87 20.15 -0.07
N GLU A 710 -5.73 20.79 -0.25
CA GLU A 710 -4.91 21.35 0.80
C GLU A 710 -4.72 22.85 0.55
N TYR A 711 -5.05 23.67 1.51
CA TYR A 711 -4.67 25.09 1.55
C TYR A 711 -3.39 25.22 2.35
N VAL A 712 -2.37 25.82 1.76
CA VAL A 712 -1.05 26.00 2.37
C VAL A 712 -0.80 27.47 2.57
N ARG A 713 -0.22 27.81 3.72
CA ARG A 713 0.19 29.17 4.05
C ARG A 713 1.62 29.20 4.58
N ARG A 714 2.41 30.14 4.05
CA ARG A 714 3.75 30.48 4.51
C ARG A 714 3.63 31.33 5.78
N LEU A 715 4.32 30.93 6.84
CA LEU A 715 4.24 31.56 8.16
C LEU A 715 5.46 32.46 8.45
N THR A 716 6.59 32.16 7.83
CA THR A 716 7.83 32.92 7.98
C THR A 716 8.38 33.32 6.61
N HIS A 717 9.30 34.29 6.54
CA HIS A 717 9.87 34.77 5.28
C HIS A 717 8.81 35.28 4.27
N ALA A 718 7.70 35.79 4.75
CA ALA A 718 6.61 36.30 3.92
C ALA A 718 6.85 37.68 3.32
N ASP A 719 7.86 38.38 3.80
CA ASP A 719 8.29 39.74 3.45
C ASP A 719 9.20 39.79 2.20
N MET A 720 9.60 38.63 1.67
CA MET A 720 10.38 38.54 0.44
C MET A 720 9.54 38.93 -0.76
N SER A 721 10.06 39.78 -1.65
CA SER A 721 9.33 40.30 -2.83
C SER A 721 8.86 39.23 -3.84
N SER A 722 9.51 38.08 -3.86
CA SER A 722 9.20 36.93 -4.70
C SER A 722 8.46 35.80 -3.98
N ALA A 723 8.08 35.98 -2.71
CA ALA A 723 7.55 34.90 -1.90
C ALA A 723 6.10 34.54 -2.27
N ASN A 724 5.85 33.28 -2.50
CA ASN A 724 4.49 32.74 -2.51
C ASN A 724 4.00 32.60 -1.07
N ILE A 725 2.99 33.39 -0.70
CA ILE A 725 2.49 33.46 0.69
C ILE A 725 1.46 32.37 0.96
N GLN A 726 0.68 31.99 -0.05
CA GLN A 726 -0.39 30.99 0.08
C GLN A 726 -0.66 30.30 -1.24
N GLY A 727 -1.24 29.12 -1.17
CA GLY A 727 -1.61 28.36 -2.36
C GLY A 727 -2.51 27.18 -2.06
N VAL A 728 -3.15 26.67 -3.09
CA VAL A 728 -3.96 25.46 -3.03
C VAL A 728 -3.20 24.33 -3.72
N ARG A 729 -3.23 23.14 -3.11
CA ARG A 729 -2.67 21.92 -3.70
C ARG A 729 -3.75 20.86 -3.76
N ILE A 730 -3.74 20.10 -4.84
CA ILE A 730 -4.72 19.06 -5.12
C ILE A 730 -3.96 17.74 -5.21
N ARG A 731 -4.54 16.68 -4.65
CA ARG A 731 -4.01 15.32 -4.76
C ARG A 731 -5.14 14.36 -5.03
N ALA A 732 -4.98 13.50 -6.01
CA ALA A 732 -5.85 12.35 -6.20
C ALA A 732 -5.18 11.12 -5.56
N GLN A 733 -5.78 10.58 -4.52
CA GLN A 733 -5.27 9.41 -3.82
C GLN A 733 -6.40 8.66 -3.13
N PHE A 734 -6.53 7.39 -3.40
CA PHE A 734 -7.47 6.55 -2.67
C PHE A 734 -6.85 6.11 -1.34
N LYS A 735 -7.59 6.32 -0.25
CA LYS A 735 -7.26 5.81 1.10
C LYS A 735 -8.43 4.97 1.59
N PHE A 736 -8.16 3.76 2.01
CA PHE A 736 -9.11 2.91 2.72
C PHE A 736 -9.19 3.28 4.19
#